data_eebacd5df96545d00c8ed775dd4f4d71
#
_entry.id   eebacd5df96545d00c8ed775dd4f4d71
#
_cell.length_a   1.000
_cell.length_b   1.000
_cell.length_c   1.000
_cell.angle_alpha   90.00
_cell.angle_beta   90.00
_cell.angle_gamma   90.00
#
_symmetry.space_group_name_H-M   'P 1'
#
loop_
_entity.id
_entity.type
_entity.pdbx_description
1 polymer ?
#
loop_
_entity_poly.entity_id
_entity_poly.type
_entity_poly.pdbx_seq_one_letter_code
_entity_poly.pdbx_strand_id
1 'polypeptide(L)'
;MSEKISLALKAGLLHDVGKVCIRATHERQRHSILGAEFIRSFLADTEADKQLLRCIKYHHGRELSGAGLDIDDLAYVIYEADNIAAGADRREAEGDLNDRGAKFDSDLCLENIFNVFSGDAEPSYFSLRELDAMKKENFPHGNKSIATQGQYASIMRYMEKNFRMKSPISMEENELLRILEDKLIYVPSSTNTEEHADISLYDHMKMTGATAAVLMKYMKTLGITDYKGFCFTHNKENRNKDVFLMISGDFSGIQKFIYHIRSEGAMRMLRGRSFYLDIALENIVDELLNALHLSRANLIYCSGGHFYILADNTKETQDAVKDVAKKINQGLVKLFSGTLYLAIGCEPLCANDLMAESDTVHHKKNIFRSVSEKVSMAKLSRYGPDILTELFNENSNVNRADQGARECGICHISTDRLSSYKGNRPNAGTDIQACEVCNGLYDLGKALIDDKRSVFAVLSEKAEGSDRAIPISACSGLCWLTAASPDDLKQWAEAGILKRIYDKNGSYTSSFMASRLWVADYAAKNEIGKVLDFNELAESSGDKTGKGIKRLGVLRADVDGLGAAFIAGFIHKENKNPEAYATLSRYAALSRSMALFFRKIIKGICKKELPEGIKPFYLFEDKDGEPRKIHVVYSGGDDLFLVGAWDDLMGFTVDLKRVFSVYTNGKLTFSAGLGLYSSTYSISRMAEVTGELEELAKSNPGKNSIALFGSGTEYHRNEKNGGAAEKENAAVYTWDEFIEKVHGEKIKFLMEHMLLDGINGNSKRNDRIPAGKSLLYRLMNLLQGAAGDRMDLARFAYTLARLKPKEKEWQPCYEKVRSRFYQWAVKEEERKELVTALQFIIYRMRDKEEA
;
A
#
# COMPACT_ATOMS: atom_id res chain seq x y z
N MET A 1 18.85 -21.28 -7.11
CA MET A 1 18.73 -21.01 -8.58
C MET A 1 19.93 -21.65 -9.27
N SER A 2 19.82 -22.16 -10.53
CA SER A 2 21.01 -22.66 -11.25
C SER A 2 21.82 -21.46 -11.77
N GLU A 3 23.16 -21.66 -11.95
CA GLU A 3 24.05 -20.59 -12.39
C GLU A 3 23.60 -19.91 -13.70
N LYS A 4 23.17 -20.68 -14.70
CA LYS A 4 22.68 -20.09 -15.98
C LYS A 4 21.40 -19.25 -15.79
N ILE A 5 20.46 -19.67 -14.91
CA ILE A 5 19.25 -18.90 -14.64
C ILE A 5 19.60 -17.61 -13.87
N SER A 6 20.47 -17.69 -12.88
CA SER A 6 20.97 -16.52 -12.13
C SER A 6 21.70 -15.54 -13.06
N LEU A 7 22.55 -16.05 -13.96
CA LEU A 7 23.26 -15.21 -14.94
C LEU A 7 22.30 -14.50 -15.91
N ALA A 8 21.29 -15.21 -16.43
CA ALA A 8 20.30 -14.60 -17.31
C ALA A 8 19.50 -13.49 -16.61
N LEU A 9 19.10 -13.74 -15.34
CA LEU A 9 18.44 -12.74 -14.53
C LEU A 9 19.31 -11.49 -14.32
N LYS A 10 20.57 -11.67 -13.91
CA LYS A 10 21.52 -10.56 -13.71
C LYS A 10 21.83 -9.80 -15.00
N ALA A 11 21.93 -10.52 -16.11
CA ALA A 11 22.08 -9.90 -17.43
C ALA A 11 20.88 -9.02 -17.77
N GLY A 12 19.65 -9.50 -17.56
CA GLY A 12 18.45 -8.69 -17.74
C GLY A 12 18.36 -7.50 -16.75
N LEU A 13 18.85 -7.65 -15.52
CA LEU A 13 18.93 -6.54 -14.57
C LEU A 13 19.97 -5.47 -14.94
N LEU A 14 20.95 -5.78 -15.78
CA LEU A 14 22.08 -4.89 -16.11
C LEU A 14 22.10 -4.45 -17.56
N HIS A 15 21.24 -5.01 -18.46
CA HIS A 15 21.34 -4.80 -19.91
C HIS A 15 21.31 -3.31 -20.31
N ASP A 16 20.51 -2.51 -19.62
CA ASP A 16 20.26 -1.11 -19.91
C ASP A 16 21.01 -0.11 -18.99
N VAL A 17 21.95 -0.58 -18.15
CA VAL A 17 22.73 0.30 -17.26
C VAL A 17 23.47 1.41 -18.01
N GLY A 18 23.85 1.16 -19.25
CA GLY A 18 24.52 2.14 -20.12
C GLY A 18 23.68 3.37 -20.46
N LYS A 19 22.36 3.34 -20.29
CA LYS A 19 21.51 4.52 -20.41
C LYS A 19 21.85 5.58 -19.33
N VAL A 20 22.21 5.14 -18.13
CA VAL A 20 22.73 6.04 -17.09
C VAL A 20 24.08 6.59 -17.49
N CYS A 21 24.98 5.75 -18.04
CA CYS A 21 26.31 6.19 -18.48
C CYS A 21 26.22 7.27 -19.57
N ILE A 22 25.42 7.08 -20.62
CA ILE A 22 25.20 8.09 -21.67
C ILE A 22 24.70 9.41 -21.07
N ARG A 23 23.71 9.36 -20.22
CA ARG A 23 23.11 10.59 -19.63
C ARG A 23 24.06 11.27 -18.63
N ALA A 24 25.01 10.53 -18.04
CA ALA A 24 26.04 11.05 -17.17
C ALA A 24 27.23 11.68 -17.93
N THR A 25 27.62 11.11 -19.08
CA THR A 25 28.85 11.50 -19.81
C THR A 25 28.57 12.29 -21.09
N HIS A 26 27.35 12.20 -21.66
CA HIS A 26 26.99 12.69 -23.01
C HIS A 26 27.85 12.11 -24.13
N GLU A 27 28.43 10.92 -23.90
CA GLU A 27 29.20 10.24 -24.97
C GLU A 27 28.29 9.83 -26.13
N ARG A 28 28.80 9.96 -27.37
CA ARG A 28 28.05 9.63 -28.58
C ARG A 28 28.17 8.14 -28.98
N GLN A 29 28.22 7.26 -27.98
CA GLN A 29 28.31 5.82 -28.17
C GLN A 29 26.97 5.17 -27.77
N ARG A 30 26.69 3.97 -28.29
CA ARG A 30 25.45 3.25 -27.93
C ARG A 30 25.47 2.82 -26.47
N HIS A 31 24.30 2.90 -25.79
CA HIS A 31 24.18 2.51 -24.38
C HIS A 31 24.59 1.04 -24.14
N SER A 32 24.34 0.12 -25.10
CA SER A 32 24.74 -1.28 -25.01
C SER A 32 26.26 -1.46 -24.89
N ILE A 33 27.03 -0.65 -25.66
CA ILE A 33 28.48 -0.69 -25.60
C ILE A 33 29.01 -0.04 -24.32
N LEU A 34 28.56 1.18 -24.01
CA LEU A 34 28.95 1.88 -22.77
C LEU A 34 28.58 1.10 -21.51
N GLY A 35 27.40 0.44 -21.50
CA GLY A 35 26.99 -0.42 -20.41
C GLY A 35 27.91 -1.63 -20.23
N ALA A 36 28.31 -2.28 -21.33
CA ALA A 36 29.26 -3.40 -21.29
C ALA A 36 30.66 -2.95 -20.81
N GLU A 37 31.13 -1.79 -21.28
CA GLU A 37 32.43 -1.22 -20.82
C GLU A 37 32.38 -0.82 -19.35
N PHE A 38 31.30 -0.21 -18.89
CA PHE A 38 31.09 0.15 -17.47
C PHE A 38 31.14 -1.10 -16.58
N ILE A 39 30.35 -2.13 -16.91
CA ILE A 39 30.31 -3.37 -16.11
C ILE A 39 31.62 -4.14 -16.16
N ARG A 40 32.33 -4.16 -17.31
CA ARG A 40 33.64 -4.83 -17.46
C ARG A 40 34.64 -4.40 -16.40
N SER A 41 34.61 -3.14 -15.98
CA SER A 41 35.53 -2.60 -14.96
C SER A 41 35.42 -3.25 -13.58
N PHE A 42 34.38 -4.06 -13.34
CA PHE A 42 34.09 -4.74 -12.06
C PHE A 42 34.14 -6.27 -12.16
N LEU A 43 34.58 -6.82 -13.29
CA LEU A 43 34.58 -8.27 -13.56
C LEU A 43 36.02 -8.83 -13.57
N ALA A 44 36.14 -10.15 -13.37
CA ALA A 44 37.41 -10.88 -13.27
C ALA A 44 37.82 -11.59 -14.58
N ASP A 45 37.09 -11.40 -15.69
CA ASP A 45 37.33 -12.00 -17.02
C ASP A 45 37.13 -13.54 -17.07
N THR A 46 36.23 -14.07 -16.28
CA THR A 46 35.76 -15.46 -16.34
C THR A 46 34.85 -15.67 -17.56
N GLU A 47 34.52 -16.94 -17.91
CA GLU A 47 33.57 -17.21 -18.99
C GLU A 47 32.17 -16.69 -18.67
N ALA A 48 31.75 -16.74 -17.42
CA ALA A 48 30.49 -16.15 -16.96
C ALA A 48 30.50 -14.61 -17.13
N ASP A 49 31.62 -13.96 -16.85
CA ASP A 49 31.80 -12.52 -17.07
C ASP A 49 31.67 -12.14 -18.55
N LYS A 50 32.34 -12.92 -19.44
CA LYS A 50 32.26 -12.73 -20.88
C LYS A 50 30.83 -12.92 -21.42
N GLN A 51 30.12 -13.94 -20.89
CA GLN A 51 28.73 -14.18 -21.23
C GLN A 51 27.83 -13.00 -20.80
N LEU A 52 28.01 -12.49 -19.58
CA LEU A 52 27.30 -11.29 -19.08
C LEU A 52 27.54 -10.08 -20.00
N LEU A 53 28.79 -9.84 -20.38
CA LEU A 53 29.14 -8.73 -21.27
C LEU A 53 28.56 -8.88 -22.66
N ARG A 54 28.50 -10.12 -23.22
CA ARG A 54 27.82 -10.40 -24.50
C ARG A 54 26.33 -10.07 -24.39
N CYS A 55 25.66 -10.47 -23.32
CA CYS A 55 24.26 -10.17 -23.06
C CYS A 55 23.99 -8.65 -23.04
N ILE A 56 24.81 -7.88 -22.31
CA ILE A 56 24.67 -6.41 -22.25
C ILE A 56 24.96 -5.76 -23.60
N LYS A 57 26.01 -6.23 -24.30
CA LYS A 57 26.45 -5.62 -25.55
C LYS A 57 25.52 -5.91 -26.74
N TYR A 58 24.91 -7.09 -26.78
CA TYR A 58 24.16 -7.59 -27.95
C TYR A 58 22.67 -7.79 -27.69
N HIS A 59 22.06 -7.08 -26.76
CA HIS A 59 20.63 -7.21 -26.47
C HIS A 59 19.69 -6.59 -27.52
N HIS A 60 20.22 -5.86 -28.54
CA HIS A 60 19.42 -5.34 -29.63
C HIS A 60 19.51 -6.21 -30.87
N GLY A 61 18.41 -6.34 -31.63
CA GLY A 61 18.30 -7.25 -32.76
C GLY A 61 19.32 -7.04 -33.88
N ARG A 62 19.67 -5.78 -34.17
CA ARG A 62 20.64 -5.42 -35.18
C ARG A 62 22.06 -5.89 -34.81
N GLU A 63 22.50 -5.60 -33.59
CA GLU A 63 23.82 -6.04 -33.12
C GLU A 63 23.87 -7.56 -32.97
N LEU A 64 22.79 -8.17 -32.45
CA LEU A 64 22.69 -9.59 -32.20
C LEU A 64 22.79 -10.42 -33.51
N SER A 65 22.13 -9.95 -34.58
CA SER A 65 22.13 -10.66 -35.87
C SER A 65 23.53 -10.70 -36.51
N GLY A 66 24.36 -9.68 -36.27
CA GLY A 66 25.73 -9.56 -36.83
C GLY A 66 26.84 -10.11 -35.92
N ALA A 67 26.51 -10.52 -34.68
CA ALA A 67 27.50 -10.86 -33.65
C ALA A 67 28.18 -12.23 -33.83
N GLY A 68 27.61 -13.13 -34.63
CA GLY A 68 28.16 -14.47 -34.88
C GLY A 68 28.22 -15.36 -33.65
N LEU A 69 27.27 -15.19 -32.70
CA LEU A 69 27.21 -15.93 -31.42
C LEU A 69 26.75 -17.37 -31.64
N ASP A 70 27.16 -18.27 -30.73
CA ASP A 70 26.73 -19.65 -30.69
C ASP A 70 25.21 -19.75 -30.46
N ILE A 71 24.59 -20.84 -30.87
CA ILE A 71 23.13 -21.03 -30.83
C ILE A 71 22.59 -21.06 -29.39
N ASP A 72 23.42 -21.38 -28.41
CA ASP A 72 23.08 -21.45 -26.97
C ASP A 72 23.57 -20.23 -26.17
N ASP A 73 23.91 -19.10 -26.85
CA ASP A 73 24.29 -17.87 -26.16
C ASP A 73 23.10 -17.18 -25.50
N LEU A 74 23.27 -16.75 -24.22
CA LEU A 74 22.23 -16.09 -23.44
C LEU A 74 21.79 -14.74 -24.02
N ALA A 75 22.56 -14.11 -24.88
CA ALA A 75 22.19 -12.84 -25.48
C ALA A 75 20.86 -12.92 -26.27
N TYR A 76 20.54 -14.09 -26.85
CA TYR A 76 19.24 -14.32 -27.51
C TYR A 76 18.08 -14.33 -26.51
N VAL A 77 18.32 -14.84 -25.31
CA VAL A 77 17.30 -14.87 -24.22
C VAL A 77 17.04 -13.46 -23.72
N ILE A 78 18.10 -12.66 -23.52
CA ILE A 78 17.97 -11.27 -23.05
C ILE A 78 17.26 -10.42 -24.11
N TYR A 79 17.59 -10.58 -25.39
CA TYR A 79 16.90 -9.91 -26.48
C TYR A 79 15.38 -10.15 -26.46
N GLU A 80 14.95 -11.40 -26.33
CA GLU A 80 13.51 -11.72 -26.31
C GLU A 80 12.85 -11.27 -25.00
N ALA A 81 13.54 -11.40 -23.86
CA ALA A 81 13.05 -10.92 -22.57
C ALA A 81 12.87 -9.39 -22.55
N ASP A 82 13.77 -8.63 -23.19
CA ASP A 82 13.66 -7.17 -23.32
C ASP A 82 12.43 -6.79 -24.16
N ASN A 83 12.21 -7.45 -25.31
CA ASN A 83 11.03 -7.22 -26.15
C ASN A 83 9.72 -7.51 -25.41
N ILE A 84 9.64 -8.62 -24.68
CA ILE A 84 8.45 -8.99 -23.90
C ILE A 84 8.21 -7.97 -22.77
N ALA A 85 9.25 -7.58 -22.05
CA ALA A 85 9.15 -6.61 -20.94
C ALA A 85 8.80 -5.21 -21.44
N ALA A 86 9.29 -4.80 -22.60
CA ALA A 86 8.96 -3.54 -23.27
C ALA A 86 7.54 -3.56 -23.87
N GLY A 87 6.97 -4.73 -24.11
CA GLY A 87 5.66 -4.89 -24.71
C GLY A 87 5.61 -4.70 -26.23
N ALA A 88 6.77 -4.60 -26.91
CA ALA A 88 6.86 -4.40 -28.36
C ALA A 88 8.11 -5.05 -28.94
N ASP A 89 8.03 -5.52 -30.18
CA ASP A 89 9.20 -6.00 -30.92
C ASP A 89 9.99 -4.82 -31.48
N ARG A 90 11.11 -4.50 -30.83
CA ARG A 90 11.94 -3.33 -31.20
C ARG A 90 12.68 -3.46 -32.52
N ARG A 91 12.65 -4.62 -33.20
CA ARG A 91 13.25 -4.76 -34.54
C ARG A 91 12.59 -3.86 -35.58
N GLU A 92 11.29 -3.64 -35.46
CA GLU A 92 10.50 -2.82 -36.36
C GLU A 92 10.63 -1.32 -36.07
N ALA A 93 10.97 -0.95 -34.82
CA ALA A 93 11.11 0.43 -34.36
C ALA A 93 12.52 1.04 -34.61
N GLU A 94 13.54 0.24 -34.97
CA GLU A 94 14.91 0.70 -35.25
C GLU A 94 15.07 1.35 -36.66
N GLY A 95 14.11 2.21 -37.03
CA GLY A 95 14.21 3.07 -38.21
C GLY A 95 15.39 4.02 -38.15
N ASP A 96 15.84 4.45 -39.31
CA ASP A 96 17.01 5.24 -39.69
C ASP A 96 17.78 6.03 -38.61
N LEU A 97 19.06 5.69 -38.45
CA LEU A 97 20.03 6.29 -37.52
C LEU A 97 20.34 7.79 -37.76
N ASN A 98 19.88 8.38 -38.86
CA ASN A 98 20.21 9.77 -39.23
C ASN A 98 19.29 10.83 -38.59
N ASP A 99 18.17 10.42 -37.94
CA ASP A 99 17.15 11.33 -37.37
C ASP A 99 17.23 11.43 -35.85
N ARG A 100 18.28 10.88 -35.21
CA ARG A 100 18.38 10.66 -33.76
C ARG A 100 18.60 11.91 -32.87
N GLY A 101 18.99 13.01 -33.44
CA GLY A 101 19.35 14.22 -32.69
C GLY A 101 18.15 15.00 -32.13
N ALA A 102 16.97 14.87 -32.76
CA ALA A 102 15.78 15.62 -32.41
C ALA A 102 14.74 14.85 -31.55
N LYS A 103 14.88 13.51 -31.43
CA LYS A 103 13.88 12.64 -30.82
C LYS A 103 14.18 12.23 -29.38
N PHE A 104 15.37 12.48 -28.87
CA PHE A 104 15.78 12.10 -27.51
C PHE A 104 16.15 13.33 -26.68
N ASP A 105 15.51 13.45 -25.51
CA ASP A 105 15.78 14.49 -24.52
C ASP A 105 16.37 13.86 -23.24
N SER A 106 17.69 14.06 -23.02
CA SER A 106 18.38 13.51 -21.85
C SER A 106 17.90 14.08 -20.51
N ASP A 107 17.27 15.27 -20.53
CA ASP A 107 16.80 15.98 -19.36
C ASP A 107 15.35 15.63 -19.00
N LEU A 108 14.72 14.74 -19.78
CA LEU A 108 13.36 14.27 -19.57
C LEU A 108 13.24 13.55 -18.23
N CYS A 109 12.26 13.98 -17.45
CA CYS A 109 11.87 13.33 -16.19
C CYS A 109 10.93 12.15 -16.41
N LEU A 110 10.88 11.25 -15.43
CA LEU A 110 9.92 10.15 -15.41
C LEU A 110 8.50 10.70 -15.37
N GLU A 111 7.66 10.31 -16.32
CA GLU A 111 6.23 10.59 -16.31
C GLU A 111 5.54 9.79 -15.19
N ASN A 112 4.50 10.38 -14.63
CA ASN A 112 3.64 9.67 -13.71
C ASN A 112 2.90 8.56 -14.46
N ILE A 113 2.94 7.33 -13.95
CA ILE A 113 2.27 6.17 -14.53
C ILE A 113 0.77 6.41 -14.79
N PHE A 114 0.16 7.29 -14.00
CA PHE A 114 -1.25 7.66 -14.14
C PHE A 114 -1.53 8.60 -15.31
N ASN A 115 -0.51 9.17 -15.98
CA ASN A 115 -0.71 9.96 -17.21
C ASN A 115 -1.28 9.11 -18.35
N VAL A 116 -0.92 7.81 -18.36
CA VAL A 116 -1.37 6.84 -19.38
C VAL A 116 -2.61 6.04 -18.96
N PHE A 117 -3.26 6.41 -17.86
CA PHE A 117 -4.59 5.89 -17.53
C PHE A 117 -5.65 6.54 -18.42
N SER A 118 -6.72 5.81 -18.72
CA SER A 118 -7.85 6.32 -19.51
C SER A 118 -8.43 7.63 -18.94
N GLY A 119 -8.82 8.54 -19.81
CA GLY A 119 -9.37 9.88 -19.49
C GLY A 119 -8.31 10.99 -19.52
N ASP A 120 -8.78 12.22 -19.69
CA ASP A 120 -7.95 13.42 -19.80
C ASP A 120 -7.44 13.90 -18.44
N ALA A 121 -6.15 14.26 -18.38
CA ALA A 121 -5.53 15.00 -17.28
C ALA A 121 -4.27 15.69 -17.78
N GLU A 122 -3.90 16.81 -17.16
CA GLU A 122 -2.61 17.45 -17.43
C GLU A 122 -1.47 16.53 -16.98
N PRO A 123 -0.45 16.30 -17.83
CA PRO A 123 0.64 15.41 -17.49
C PRO A 123 1.42 15.86 -16.25
N SER A 124 1.81 14.92 -15.42
CA SER A 124 2.65 15.14 -14.26
C SER A 124 3.90 14.25 -14.29
N TYR A 125 4.98 14.70 -13.65
CA TYR A 125 6.32 14.14 -13.75
C TYR A 125 6.98 14.02 -12.39
N PHE A 126 7.87 13.05 -12.21
CA PHE A 126 8.68 12.90 -11.00
C PHE A 126 10.09 13.42 -11.23
N SER A 127 10.57 14.29 -10.36
CA SER A 127 11.99 14.70 -10.35
C SER A 127 12.91 13.50 -10.19
N LEU A 128 14.06 13.54 -10.82
CA LEU A 128 15.13 12.56 -10.62
C LEU A 128 15.67 12.68 -9.18
N ARG A 129 15.28 11.76 -8.32
CA ARG A 129 15.65 11.70 -6.89
C ARG A 129 16.02 10.29 -6.47
N GLU A 130 16.70 10.20 -5.35
CA GLU A 130 17.01 8.93 -4.69
C GLU A 130 15.79 8.43 -3.91
N LEU A 131 15.63 7.12 -3.83
CA LEU A 131 14.70 6.49 -2.91
C LEU A 131 15.29 6.51 -1.49
N ASP A 132 15.35 7.68 -0.88
CA ASP A 132 15.87 7.83 0.48
C ASP A 132 14.71 7.87 1.48
N ALA A 133 14.74 6.95 2.44
CA ALA A 133 13.75 6.87 3.52
C ALA A 133 13.73 8.11 4.43
N MET A 134 14.79 8.92 4.43
CA MET A 134 14.99 10.05 5.34
C MET A 134 14.65 11.40 4.74
N LYS A 135 14.39 11.49 3.43
CA LYS A 135 14.13 12.76 2.74
C LYS A 135 12.64 12.95 2.47
N LYS A 136 12.26 14.21 2.12
CA LYS A 136 10.91 14.54 1.67
C LYS A 136 10.46 13.62 0.56
N GLU A 137 9.18 13.25 0.59
CA GLU A 137 8.56 12.43 -0.43
C GLU A 137 8.69 13.06 -1.82
N ASN A 138 8.87 12.25 -2.84
CA ASN A 138 8.89 12.71 -4.22
C ASN A 138 7.45 12.68 -4.76
N PHE A 139 6.88 13.86 -4.90
CA PHE A 139 5.55 14.05 -5.48
C PHE A 139 5.64 14.46 -6.95
N PRO A 140 4.66 14.08 -7.78
CA PRO A 140 4.62 14.50 -9.16
C PRO A 140 4.35 16.01 -9.27
N HIS A 141 4.88 16.63 -10.33
CA HIS A 141 4.79 18.05 -10.65
C HIS A 141 4.61 18.28 -12.16
N GLY A 142 4.21 19.48 -12.57
CA GLY A 142 3.94 19.81 -13.98
C GLY A 142 5.17 20.05 -14.87
N ASN A 143 6.40 20.04 -14.32
CA ASN A 143 7.60 20.31 -15.11
C ASN A 143 8.17 19.06 -15.77
N LYS A 144 8.30 19.07 -17.11
CA LYS A 144 8.70 17.93 -17.95
C LYS A 144 10.20 17.65 -17.94
N SER A 145 11.06 18.65 -17.91
CA SER A 145 12.51 18.54 -18.14
C SER A 145 13.29 19.21 -17.04
N ILE A 146 13.68 18.46 -16.01
CA ILE A 146 14.48 18.94 -14.87
C ILE A 146 15.57 17.97 -14.44
N ALA A 147 15.80 16.85 -15.14
CA ALA A 147 16.91 15.95 -14.88
C ALA A 147 18.22 16.58 -15.36
N THR A 148 19.30 16.41 -14.62
CA THR A 148 20.59 17.00 -14.94
C THR A 148 21.69 15.92 -15.07
N GLN A 149 22.70 16.21 -15.91
CA GLN A 149 23.89 15.37 -16.04
C GLN A 149 24.54 15.07 -14.70
N GLY A 150 24.61 16.04 -13.79
CA GLY A 150 25.21 15.88 -12.45
C GLY A 150 24.47 14.87 -11.59
N GLN A 151 23.14 14.79 -11.72
CA GLN A 151 22.31 13.79 -11.04
C GLN A 151 22.60 12.37 -11.58
N TYR A 152 22.69 12.21 -12.91
CA TYR A 152 23.06 10.93 -13.53
C TYR A 152 24.49 10.50 -13.15
N ALA A 153 25.44 11.44 -13.11
CA ALA A 153 26.80 11.17 -12.63
C ALA A 153 26.83 10.72 -11.16
N SER A 154 25.92 11.24 -10.32
CA SER A 154 25.78 10.78 -8.93
C SER A 154 25.27 9.33 -8.87
N ILE A 155 24.29 8.97 -9.69
CA ILE A 155 23.78 7.59 -9.80
C ILE A 155 24.88 6.64 -10.25
N MET A 156 25.64 7.01 -11.28
CA MET A 156 26.76 6.22 -11.79
C MET A 156 27.80 5.95 -10.72
N ARG A 157 28.23 7.00 -9.97
CA ARG A 157 29.18 6.85 -8.84
C ARG A 157 28.66 5.96 -7.71
N TYR A 158 27.35 6.00 -7.44
CA TYR A 158 26.75 5.10 -6.45
C TYR A 158 26.85 3.63 -6.90
N MET A 159 26.55 3.34 -8.16
CA MET A 159 26.68 1.99 -8.73
C MET A 159 28.16 1.56 -8.73
N GLU A 160 29.08 2.40 -9.16
CA GLU A 160 30.53 2.12 -9.11
C GLU A 160 31.00 1.75 -7.72
N LYS A 161 30.61 2.52 -6.70
CA LYS A 161 30.97 2.25 -5.29
C LYS A 161 30.54 0.85 -4.87
N ASN A 162 29.28 0.47 -5.15
CA ASN A 162 28.74 -0.83 -4.74
C ASN A 162 29.40 -1.98 -5.55
N PHE A 163 29.57 -1.80 -6.86
CA PHE A 163 30.17 -2.82 -7.73
C PHE A 163 31.66 -3.04 -7.50
N ARG A 164 32.40 -2.03 -7.00
CA ARG A 164 33.78 -2.20 -6.52
C ARG A 164 33.87 -2.96 -5.19
N MET A 165 32.86 -2.83 -4.33
CA MET A 165 32.82 -3.58 -3.06
C MET A 165 32.53 -5.06 -3.31
N LYS A 166 31.64 -5.36 -4.27
CA LYS A 166 31.28 -6.72 -4.65
C LYS A 166 30.87 -6.71 -6.12
N SER A 167 31.50 -7.57 -6.93
CA SER A 167 31.20 -7.66 -8.36
C SER A 167 29.73 -7.99 -8.60
N PRO A 168 29.04 -7.33 -9.56
CA PRO A 168 27.63 -7.57 -9.85
C PRO A 168 27.28 -9.03 -10.11
N ILE A 169 28.17 -9.78 -10.75
CA ILE A 169 27.96 -11.21 -11.01
C ILE A 169 28.01 -12.05 -9.75
N SER A 170 28.79 -11.62 -8.74
CA SER A 170 28.93 -12.33 -7.44
C SER A 170 27.90 -11.89 -6.41
N MET A 171 27.13 -10.83 -6.66
CA MET A 171 26.04 -10.40 -5.79
C MET A 171 24.89 -11.42 -5.82
N GLU A 172 24.16 -11.54 -4.72
CA GLU A 172 22.87 -12.20 -4.74
C GLU A 172 21.86 -11.37 -5.55
N GLU A 173 20.89 -12.02 -6.20
CA GLU A 173 19.93 -11.37 -7.09
C GLU A 173 19.13 -10.26 -6.39
N ASN A 174 18.73 -10.51 -5.15
CA ASN A 174 17.96 -9.53 -4.36
C ASN A 174 18.84 -8.36 -3.87
N GLU A 175 20.14 -8.57 -3.70
CA GLU A 175 21.11 -7.52 -3.38
C GLU A 175 21.27 -6.56 -4.58
N LEU A 176 21.45 -7.12 -5.78
CA LEU A 176 21.53 -6.33 -7.01
C LEU A 176 20.25 -5.56 -7.27
N LEU A 177 19.07 -6.20 -7.11
CA LEU A 177 17.78 -5.53 -7.19
C LEU A 177 17.67 -4.32 -6.26
N ARG A 178 18.12 -4.44 -5.01
CA ARG A 178 18.07 -3.36 -4.04
C ARG A 178 18.94 -2.17 -4.45
N ILE A 179 20.16 -2.42 -4.94
CA ILE A 179 21.08 -1.38 -5.43
C ILE A 179 20.45 -0.60 -6.59
N LEU A 180 19.84 -1.31 -7.53
CA LEU A 180 19.19 -0.70 -8.69
C LEU A 180 17.91 0.07 -8.27
N GLU A 181 17.10 -0.48 -7.37
CA GLU A 181 15.90 0.17 -6.84
C GLU A 181 16.22 1.53 -6.20
N ASP A 182 17.27 1.60 -5.38
CA ASP A 182 17.62 2.82 -4.64
C ASP A 182 17.83 4.03 -5.53
N LYS A 183 18.24 3.84 -6.78
CA LYS A 183 18.63 4.94 -7.68
C LYS A 183 17.84 5.02 -8.98
N LEU A 184 17.22 3.94 -9.44
CA LEU A 184 16.66 3.89 -10.78
C LEU A 184 15.13 3.99 -10.86
N ILE A 185 14.43 4.02 -9.74
CA ILE A 185 12.95 4.07 -9.74
C ILE A 185 12.36 5.38 -10.30
N TYR A 186 13.13 6.45 -10.33
CA TYR A 186 12.74 7.74 -10.90
C TYR A 186 13.55 8.10 -12.17
N VAL A 187 14.30 7.15 -12.69
CA VAL A 187 15.01 7.27 -13.98
C VAL A 187 14.10 6.73 -15.08
N PRO A 188 13.75 7.50 -16.13
CA PRO A 188 12.94 6.98 -17.21
C PRO A 188 13.70 5.92 -18.04
N SER A 189 13.03 4.83 -18.41
CA SER A 189 13.62 3.78 -19.26
C SER A 189 13.86 4.25 -20.68
N SER A 190 12.97 5.11 -21.22
CA SER A 190 13.10 5.78 -22.51
C SER A 190 13.09 7.29 -22.31
N THR A 191 13.87 8.01 -23.13
CA THR A 191 13.86 9.47 -23.25
C THR A 191 13.44 9.90 -24.65
N ASN A 192 12.80 9.00 -25.41
CA ASN A 192 12.21 9.32 -26.69
C ASN A 192 10.99 10.24 -26.47
N THR A 193 11.01 11.42 -27.09
CA THR A 193 9.95 12.43 -26.93
C THR A 193 8.64 12.08 -27.64
N GLU A 194 8.65 11.04 -28.48
CA GLU A 194 7.47 10.51 -29.19
C GLU A 194 6.75 9.42 -28.38
N GLU A 195 7.34 8.96 -27.26
CA GLU A 195 6.80 7.93 -26.38
C GLU A 195 6.52 8.50 -24.99
N HIS A 196 5.68 7.81 -24.23
CA HIS A 196 5.52 8.11 -22.82
C HIS A 196 6.71 7.59 -22.00
N ALA A 197 7.35 8.47 -21.26
CA ALA A 197 8.46 8.12 -20.36
C ALA A 197 7.97 7.65 -18.98
N ASP A 198 6.89 6.86 -18.94
CA ASP A 198 6.13 6.46 -17.74
C ASP A 198 6.67 5.21 -17.03
N ILE A 199 7.57 4.47 -17.68
CA ILE A 199 8.21 3.28 -17.13
C ILE A 199 9.59 3.65 -16.59
N SER A 200 9.85 3.35 -15.30
CA SER A 200 11.19 3.56 -14.74
C SER A 200 12.19 2.55 -15.31
N LEU A 201 13.46 2.96 -15.37
CA LEU A 201 14.55 2.07 -15.76
C LEU A 201 14.64 0.85 -14.82
N TYR A 202 14.39 1.04 -13.54
CA TYR A 202 14.29 -0.07 -12.58
C TYR A 202 13.19 -1.07 -12.93
N ASP A 203 11.97 -0.61 -13.17
CA ASP A 203 10.84 -1.51 -13.45
C ASP A 203 11.06 -2.27 -14.76
N HIS A 204 11.60 -1.60 -15.78
CA HIS A 204 11.94 -2.24 -17.06
C HIS A 204 13.03 -3.31 -16.89
N MET A 205 14.16 -2.98 -16.27
CA MET A 205 15.27 -3.92 -16.05
C MET A 205 14.83 -5.09 -15.15
N LYS A 206 14.02 -4.84 -14.13
CA LYS A 206 13.44 -5.86 -13.26
C LYS A 206 12.59 -6.85 -14.06
N MET A 207 11.68 -6.37 -14.89
CA MET A 207 10.80 -7.24 -15.69
C MET A 207 11.57 -7.98 -16.78
N THR A 208 12.58 -7.36 -17.39
CA THR A 208 13.49 -8.04 -18.34
C THR A 208 14.24 -9.18 -17.64
N GLY A 209 14.79 -8.93 -16.45
CA GLY A 209 15.47 -9.98 -15.66
C GLY A 209 14.53 -11.12 -15.24
N ALA A 210 13.32 -10.79 -14.77
CA ALA A 210 12.30 -11.76 -14.42
C ALA A 210 11.89 -12.65 -15.60
N THR A 211 11.64 -12.03 -16.75
CA THR A 211 11.27 -12.72 -18.01
C THR A 211 12.41 -13.62 -18.50
N ALA A 212 13.66 -13.13 -18.45
CA ALA A 212 14.83 -13.92 -18.81
C ALA A 212 15.00 -15.16 -17.94
N ALA A 213 14.81 -15.02 -16.63
CA ALA A 213 14.86 -16.15 -15.69
C ALA A 213 13.78 -17.20 -15.99
N VAL A 214 12.55 -16.75 -16.29
CA VAL A 214 11.44 -17.63 -16.66
C VAL A 214 11.71 -18.38 -17.97
N LEU A 215 12.13 -17.67 -19.02
CA LEU A 215 12.48 -18.27 -20.32
C LEU A 215 13.58 -19.32 -20.15
N MET A 216 14.65 -19.00 -19.43
CA MET A 216 15.75 -19.93 -19.15
C MET A 216 15.31 -21.16 -18.38
N LYS A 217 14.47 -20.98 -17.36
CA LYS A 217 13.97 -22.09 -16.57
C LYS A 217 13.06 -23.00 -17.39
N TYR A 218 12.15 -22.42 -18.18
CA TYR A 218 11.27 -23.15 -19.09
C TYR A 218 12.08 -23.98 -20.10
N MET A 219 13.01 -23.34 -20.82
CA MET A 219 13.86 -24.02 -21.82
C MET A 219 14.71 -25.11 -21.17
N LYS A 220 15.30 -24.87 -20.01
CA LYS A 220 16.08 -25.86 -19.27
C LYS A 220 15.24 -27.08 -18.90
N THR A 221 14.04 -26.90 -18.38
CA THR A 221 13.13 -27.99 -17.95
C THR A 221 12.72 -28.84 -19.15
N LEU A 222 12.53 -28.23 -20.33
CA LEU A 222 12.18 -28.93 -21.57
C LEU A 222 13.39 -29.43 -22.39
N GLY A 223 14.63 -29.22 -21.94
CA GLY A 223 15.84 -29.64 -22.64
C GLY A 223 16.12 -28.84 -23.94
N ILE A 224 15.58 -27.61 -24.07
CA ILE A 224 15.80 -26.74 -25.22
C ILE A 224 17.18 -26.08 -25.06
N THR A 225 18.12 -26.37 -25.97
CA THR A 225 19.48 -25.81 -25.99
C THR A 225 19.70 -24.79 -27.12
N ASP A 226 18.87 -24.80 -28.16
CA ASP A 226 18.90 -23.80 -29.24
C ASP A 226 18.14 -22.53 -28.82
N TYR A 227 18.83 -21.65 -28.10
CA TYR A 227 18.25 -20.36 -27.65
C TYR A 227 18.06 -19.42 -28.83
N LYS A 228 18.95 -19.47 -29.85
CA LYS A 228 18.82 -18.70 -31.08
C LYS A 228 17.54 -19.07 -31.84
N GLY A 229 17.28 -20.36 -32.00
CA GLY A 229 16.05 -20.86 -32.62
C GLY A 229 14.82 -20.43 -31.87
N PHE A 230 14.82 -20.62 -30.55
CA PHE A 230 13.65 -20.36 -29.71
C PHE A 230 13.34 -18.86 -29.51
N CYS A 231 14.36 -18.05 -29.19
CA CYS A 231 14.18 -16.64 -28.76
C CYS A 231 14.41 -15.63 -29.87
N PHE A 232 14.96 -16.02 -31.05
CA PHE A 232 15.31 -15.07 -32.09
C PHE A 232 14.76 -15.45 -33.46
N THR A 233 15.04 -16.66 -33.96
CA THR A 233 14.66 -17.06 -35.30
C THR A 233 13.16 -17.39 -35.44
N HIS A 234 12.61 -18.13 -34.47
CA HIS A 234 11.22 -18.56 -34.43
C HIS A 234 10.45 -17.95 -33.26
N ASN A 235 10.90 -16.81 -32.76
CA ASN A 235 10.29 -16.17 -31.59
C ASN A 235 8.82 -15.80 -31.81
N LYS A 236 8.40 -15.33 -33.00
CA LYS A 236 7.00 -14.99 -33.29
C LYS A 236 6.06 -16.19 -33.12
N GLU A 237 6.49 -17.38 -33.51
CA GLU A 237 5.73 -18.61 -33.30
C GLU A 237 5.74 -19.02 -31.81
N ASN A 238 6.91 -18.94 -31.16
CA ASN A 238 7.09 -19.33 -29.77
C ASN A 238 6.38 -18.41 -28.80
N ARG A 239 6.14 -17.13 -29.14
CA ARG A 239 5.34 -16.17 -28.39
C ARG A 239 3.88 -16.60 -28.18
N ASN A 240 3.37 -17.54 -28.99
CA ASN A 240 2.04 -18.11 -28.84
C ASN A 240 2.00 -19.33 -27.90
N LYS A 241 3.15 -19.84 -27.43
CA LYS A 241 3.20 -20.93 -26.47
C LYS A 241 3.00 -20.44 -25.04
N ASP A 242 2.26 -21.17 -24.26
CA ASP A 242 2.04 -20.90 -22.82
C ASP A 242 3.31 -21.18 -22.01
N VAL A 243 4.31 -20.30 -22.14
CA VAL A 243 5.62 -20.39 -21.47
C VAL A 243 5.55 -19.88 -20.04
N PHE A 244 4.69 -18.90 -19.78
CA PHE A 244 4.58 -18.18 -18.54
C PHE A 244 3.42 -18.65 -17.69
N LEU A 245 3.55 -18.49 -16.38
CA LEU A 245 2.51 -18.77 -15.39
C LEU A 245 2.38 -17.54 -14.47
N MET A 246 1.21 -16.91 -14.45
CA MET A 246 0.89 -15.92 -13.43
C MET A 246 0.36 -16.62 -12.20
N ILE A 247 1.06 -16.48 -11.10
CA ILE A 247 0.67 -17.01 -9.78
C ILE A 247 0.15 -15.85 -8.96
N SER A 248 -1.04 -16.00 -8.40
CA SER A 248 -1.61 -15.03 -7.45
C SER A 248 -2.01 -15.71 -6.17
N GLY A 249 -1.74 -15.07 -5.05
CA GLY A 249 -2.20 -15.52 -3.75
C GLY A 249 -2.93 -14.41 -2.99
N ASP A 250 -3.87 -14.83 -2.14
CA ASP A 250 -4.68 -13.91 -1.34
C ASP A 250 -4.96 -14.52 0.05
N PHE A 251 -4.70 -13.74 1.09
CA PHE A 251 -5.03 -14.10 2.46
C PHE A 251 -6.50 -13.85 2.76
N SER A 252 -7.22 -14.88 3.12
CA SER A 252 -8.58 -14.77 3.66
C SER A 252 -8.56 -14.71 5.19
N GLY A 253 -9.46 -13.92 5.78
CA GLY A 253 -9.64 -13.81 7.23
C GLY A 253 -8.84 -12.69 7.89
N ILE A 254 -8.18 -11.81 7.12
CA ILE A 254 -7.34 -10.70 7.61
C ILE A 254 -8.09 -9.83 8.62
N GLN A 255 -9.27 -9.31 8.29
CA GLN A 255 -10.02 -8.41 9.16
C GLN A 255 -10.41 -9.06 10.48
N LYS A 256 -10.93 -10.30 10.43
CA LYS A 256 -11.24 -11.07 11.64
C LYS A 256 -10.00 -11.30 12.49
N PHE A 257 -8.85 -11.61 11.89
CA PHE A 257 -7.59 -11.80 12.61
C PHE A 257 -7.12 -10.51 13.27
N ILE A 258 -7.14 -9.36 12.58
CA ILE A 258 -6.65 -8.09 13.11
C ILE A 258 -7.54 -7.58 14.24
N TYR A 259 -8.86 -7.53 14.02
CA TYR A 259 -9.79 -6.77 14.89
C TYR A 259 -10.40 -7.57 16.03
N HIS A 260 -10.35 -8.90 16.00
CA HIS A 260 -10.89 -9.72 17.09
C HIS A 260 -9.92 -9.75 18.28
N ILE A 261 -9.90 -8.68 19.05
CA ILE A 261 -9.01 -8.44 20.19
C ILE A 261 -9.75 -7.74 21.34
N ARG A 262 -9.16 -7.79 22.55
CA ARG A 262 -9.64 -7.02 23.71
C ARG A 262 -9.15 -5.58 23.69
N SER A 263 -9.80 -4.70 24.47
CA SER A 263 -9.44 -3.29 24.57
C SER A 263 -8.12 -3.04 25.32
N GLU A 264 -7.73 -3.96 26.24
CA GLU A 264 -6.48 -3.85 26.99
C GLU A 264 -5.27 -4.08 26.08
N GLY A 265 -4.41 -3.06 25.98
CA GLY A 265 -3.22 -3.12 25.11
C GLY A 265 -3.53 -3.15 23.60
N ALA A 266 -4.77 -2.81 23.22
CA ALA A 266 -5.31 -2.96 21.86
C ALA A 266 -4.42 -2.36 20.78
N MET A 267 -3.89 -1.14 20.96
CA MET A 267 -3.05 -0.50 19.96
C MET A 267 -1.80 -1.30 19.57
N ARG A 268 -1.11 -1.87 20.56
CA ARG A 268 0.08 -2.69 20.30
C ARG A 268 -0.31 -4.00 19.63
N MET A 269 -1.41 -4.60 20.10
CA MET A 269 -1.93 -5.85 19.54
C MET A 269 -2.38 -5.68 18.09
N LEU A 270 -3.12 -4.61 17.76
CA LEU A 270 -3.54 -4.31 16.39
C LEU A 270 -2.35 -4.18 15.44
N ARG A 271 -1.36 -3.36 15.81
CA ARG A 271 -0.13 -3.19 15.02
C ARG A 271 0.65 -4.49 14.88
N GLY A 272 0.78 -5.24 15.96
CA GLY A 272 1.48 -6.52 15.94
C GLY A 272 0.81 -7.53 15.03
N ARG A 273 -0.52 -7.63 15.06
CA ARG A 273 -1.29 -8.51 14.17
C ARG A 273 -1.21 -8.07 12.71
N SER A 274 -1.36 -6.77 12.44
CA SER A 274 -1.22 -6.22 11.09
C SER A 274 0.16 -6.48 10.52
N PHE A 275 1.21 -6.12 11.25
CA PHE A 275 2.59 -6.31 10.80
C PHE A 275 2.99 -7.78 10.69
N TYR A 276 2.45 -8.65 11.56
CA TYR A 276 2.63 -10.10 11.43
C TYR A 276 2.10 -10.61 10.09
N LEU A 277 0.92 -10.16 9.66
CA LEU A 277 0.35 -10.54 8.37
C LEU A 277 1.19 -10.05 7.20
N ASP A 278 1.71 -8.81 7.27
CA ASP A 278 2.62 -8.28 6.25
C ASP A 278 3.88 -9.15 6.11
N ILE A 279 4.55 -9.47 7.23
CA ILE A 279 5.73 -10.34 7.19
C ILE A 279 5.36 -11.78 6.81
N ALA A 280 4.23 -12.29 7.25
CA ALA A 280 3.79 -13.64 6.90
C ALA A 280 3.57 -13.76 5.38
N LEU A 281 2.97 -12.76 4.75
CA LEU A 281 2.80 -12.71 3.30
C LEU A 281 4.15 -12.67 2.57
N GLU A 282 5.06 -11.79 3.01
CA GLU A 282 6.40 -11.68 2.43
C GLU A 282 7.20 -12.99 2.61
N ASN A 283 7.08 -13.64 3.78
CA ASN A 283 7.71 -14.95 4.01
C ASN A 283 7.13 -16.04 3.09
N ILE A 284 5.82 -16.04 2.86
CA ILE A 284 5.18 -16.97 1.93
C ILE A 284 5.65 -16.74 0.50
N VAL A 285 5.75 -15.48 0.08
CA VAL A 285 6.32 -15.12 -1.23
C VAL A 285 7.74 -15.66 -1.36
N ASP A 286 8.60 -15.46 -0.34
CA ASP A 286 9.96 -15.97 -0.35
C ASP A 286 10.01 -17.52 -0.32
N GLU A 287 9.09 -18.19 0.36
CA GLU A 287 8.96 -19.67 0.33
C GLU A 287 8.60 -20.15 -1.10
N LEU A 288 7.65 -19.46 -1.76
CA LEU A 288 7.29 -19.75 -3.16
C LEU A 288 8.47 -19.52 -4.09
N LEU A 289 9.09 -18.36 -4.05
CA LEU A 289 10.22 -18.00 -4.91
C LEU A 289 11.38 -19.01 -4.74
N ASN A 290 11.69 -19.39 -3.50
CA ASN A 290 12.72 -20.40 -3.22
C ASN A 290 12.35 -21.77 -3.78
N ALA A 291 11.10 -22.23 -3.58
CA ALA A 291 10.63 -23.51 -4.11
C ALA A 291 10.64 -23.54 -5.64
N LEU A 292 10.38 -22.38 -6.26
CA LEU A 292 10.40 -22.21 -7.72
C LEU A 292 11.79 -21.89 -8.28
N HIS A 293 12.81 -21.74 -7.43
CA HIS A 293 14.15 -21.31 -7.84
C HIS A 293 14.16 -19.97 -8.61
N LEU A 294 13.33 -19.02 -8.18
CA LEU A 294 13.19 -17.67 -8.70
C LEU A 294 13.64 -16.64 -7.65
N SER A 295 13.70 -15.37 -8.05
CA SER A 295 14.07 -14.24 -7.17
C SER A 295 12.92 -13.24 -7.01
N ARG A 296 13.12 -12.22 -6.16
CA ARG A 296 12.16 -11.11 -6.01
C ARG A 296 11.99 -10.26 -7.27
N ALA A 297 12.83 -10.42 -8.31
CA ALA A 297 12.58 -9.83 -9.61
C ALA A 297 11.24 -10.33 -10.20
N ASN A 298 10.91 -11.60 -9.94
CA ASN A 298 9.68 -12.25 -10.42
C ASN A 298 8.43 -11.84 -9.64
N LEU A 299 8.58 -11.15 -8.49
CA LEU A 299 7.48 -10.60 -7.71
C LEU A 299 7.00 -9.29 -8.33
N ILE A 300 5.80 -9.30 -8.92
CA ILE A 300 5.19 -8.11 -9.53
C ILE A 300 4.54 -7.23 -8.47
N TYR A 301 3.79 -7.84 -7.54
CA TYR A 301 3.04 -7.16 -6.50
C TYR A 301 3.03 -7.96 -5.20
N CYS A 302 3.15 -7.28 -4.06
CA CYS A 302 2.93 -7.85 -2.73
C CYS A 302 2.44 -6.77 -1.77
N SER A 303 1.15 -6.73 -1.49
CA SER A 303 0.56 -5.79 -0.52
C SER A 303 -0.89 -6.16 -0.22
N GLY A 304 -1.44 -5.68 0.91
CA GLY A 304 -2.86 -5.86 1.23
C GLY A 304 -3.33 -7.31 1.40
N GLY A 305 -2.42 -8.24 1.71
CA GLY A 305 -2.75 -9.67 1.77
C GLY A 305 -2.69 -10.38 0.42
N HIS A 306 -2.31 -9.68 -0.65
CA HIS A 306 -2.33 -10.19 -2.03
C HIS A 306 -0.97 -10.10 -2.70
N PHE A 307 -0.64 -11.06 -3.60
CA PHE A 307 0.59 -11.02 -4.38
C PHE A 307 0.40 -11.55 -5.80
N TYR A 308 1.30 -11.11 -6.72
CA TYR A 308 1.46 -11.65 -8.07
C TYR A 308 2.91 -12.03 -8.33
N ILE A 309 3.15 -13.24 -8.84
CA ILE A 309 4.47 -13.75 -9.22
C ILE A 309 4.42 -14.24 -10.67
N LEU A 310 5.42 -13.87 -11.49
CA LEU A 310 5.63 -14.40 -12.83
C LEU A 310 6.59 -15.59 -12.78
N ALA A 311 6.13 -16.77 -13.20
CA ALA A 311 6.90 -18.02 -13.22
C ALA A 311 6.83 -18.70 -14.58
N ASP A 312 7.55 -19.82 -14.74
CA ASP A 312 7.46 -20.70 -15.90
C ASP A 312 6.26 -21.65 -15.81
N ASN A 313 5.63 -21.92 -16.94
CA ASN A 313 4.48 -22.81 -17.01
C ASN A 313 4.92 -24.25 -17.27
N THR A 314 5.65 -24.84 -16.34
CA THR A 314 5.99 -26.26 -16.36
C THR A 314 5.17 -27.03 -15.31
N LYS A 315 5.02 -28.33 -15.52
CA LYS A 315 4.33 -29.18 -14.55
C LYS A 315 5.04 -29.18 -13.19
N GLU A 316 6.38 -29.17 -13.21
CA GLU A 316 7.20 -29.08 -11.98
C GLU A 316 6.86 -27.80 -11.18
N THR A 317 6.78 -26.65 -11.85
CA THR A 317 6.41 -25.37 -11.23
C THR A 317 4.98 -25.40 -10.69
N GLN A 318 4.01 -25.92 -11.44
CA GLN A 318 2.62 -26.00 -10.99
C GLN A 318 2.46 -26.94 -9.78
N ASP A 319 3.17 -28.07 -9.76
CA ASP A 319 3.13 -29.01 -8.63
C ASP A 319 3.84 -28.45 -7.40
N ALA A 320 4.96 -27.72 -7.57
CA ALA A 320 5.64 -27.02 -6.48
C ALA A 320 4.75 -25.94 -5.84
N VAL A 321 4.00 -25.15 -6.64
CA VAL A 321 3.05 -24.15 -6.11
C VAL A 321 1.97 -24.82 -5.25
N LYS A 322 1.42 -25.95 -5.71
CA LYS A 322 0.40 -26.71 -4.94
C LYS A 322 0.97 -27.24 -3.63
N ASP A 323 2.19 -27.77 -3.65
CA ASP A 323 2.85 -28.30 -2.46
C ASP A 323 3.13 -27.20 -1.43
N VAL A 324 3.65 -26.05 -1.88
CA VAL A 324 3.85 -24.87 -1.01
C VAL A 324 2.52 -24.39 -0.41
N ALA A 325 1.47 -24.22 -1.23
CA ALA A 325 0.15 -23.81 -0.76
C ALA A 325 -0.41 -24.76 0.31
N LYS A 326 -0.26 -26.06 0.10
CA LYS A 326 -0.68 -27.10 1.05
C LYS A 326 0.07 -26.98 2.38
N LYS A 327 1.41 -26.90 2.33
CA LYS A 327 2.25 -26.81 3.55
C LYS A 327 1.99 -25.55 4.34
N ILE A 328 1.87 -24.40 3.66
CA ILE A 328 1.56 -23.12 4.30
C ILE A 328 0.19 -23.19 4.98
N ASN A 329 -0.85 -23.68 4.31
CA ASN A 329 -2.18 -23.79 4.89
C ASN A 329 -2.24 -24.77 6.06
N GLN A 330 -1.49 -25.87 6.05
CA GLN A 330 -1.34 -26.77 7.20
C GLN A 330 -0.77 -26.03 8.42
N GLY A 331 0.28 -25.19 8.21
CA GLY A 331 0.83 -24.36 9.27
C GLY A 331 -0.16 -23.31 9.79
N LEU A 332 -0.91 -22.65 8.90
CA LEU A 332 -1.93 -21.65 9.26
C LEU A 332 -3.09 -22.28 10.06
N VAL A 333 -3.52 -23.48 9.71
CA VAL A 333 -4.54 -24.23 10.47
C VAL A 333 -4.04 -24.52 11.89
N LYS A 334 -2.80 -25.02 12.04
CA LYS A 334 -2.19 -25.29 13.36
C LYS A 334 -2.07 -24.04 14.24
N LEU A 335 -1.72 -22.89 13.61
CA LEU A 335 -1.51 -21.64 14.35
C LEU A 335 -2.81 -20.90 14.69
N PHE A 336 -3.80 -20.93 13.78
CA PHE A 336 -4.96 -20.03 13.84
C PHE A 336 -6.31 -20.74 13.69
N SER A 337 -6.33 -22.09 13.80
CA SER A 337 -7.56 -22.89 13.77
C SER A 337 -8.50 -22.51 12.60
N GLY A 338 -7.93 -22.29 11.40
CA GLY A 338 -8.68 -21.96 10.19
C GLY A 338 -9.16 -20.50 10.07
N THR A 339 -8.79 -19.60 10.99
CA THR A 339 -9.11 -18.15 10.87
C THR A 339 -8.44 -17.55 9.66
N LEU A 340 -7.19 -17.94 9.38
CA LEU A 340 -6.42 -17.49 8.21
C LEU A 340 -6.32 -18.62 7.19
N TYR A 341 -6.43 -18.28 5.91
CA TYR A 341 -6.30 -19.19 4.78
C TYR A 341 -5.65 -18.48 3.59
N LEU A 342 -4.66 -19.13 2.97
CA LEU A 342 -4.02 -18.66 1.75
C LEU A 342 -4.68 -19.33 0.54
N ALA A 343 -5.41 -18.55 -0.26
CA ALA A 343 -5.90 -18.99 -1.56
C ALA A 343 -4.84 -18.69 -2.63
N ILE A 344 -4.50 -19.68 -3.46
CA ILE A 344 -3.58 -19.51 -4.60
C ILE A 344 -4.31 -19.91 -5.88
N GLY A 345 -4.19 -19.04 -6.91
CA GLY A 345 -4.64 -19.25 -8.27
C GLY A 345 -3.49 -19.14 -9.25
N CYS A 346 -3.52 -19.91 -10.33
CA CYS A 346 -2.51 -19.91 -11.38
C CYS A 346 -3.18 -19.78 -12.75
N GLU A 347 -2.64 -18.94 -13.63
CA GLU A 347 -3.10 -18.78 -15.01
C GLU A 347 -1.93 -18.91 -15.98
N PRO A 348 -1.96 -19.90 -16.90
CA PRO A 348 -0.99 -20.03 -17.98
C PRO A 348 -1.10 -18.88 -18.98
N LEU A 349 0.03 -18.35 -19.41
CA LEU A 349 0.12 -17.22 -20.32
C LEU A 349 1.16 -17.46 -21.40
N CYS A 350 0.91 -16.91 -22.59
CA CYS A 350 1.91 -16.80 -23.63
C CYS A 350 2.58 -15.39 -23.63
N ALA A 351 3.67 -15.22 -24.37
CA ALA A 351 4.35 -13.93 -24.44
C ALA A 351 3.44 -12.84 -25.03
N ASN A 352 2.59 -13.18 -26.01
CA ASN A 352 1.65 -12.23 -26.62
C ASN A 352 0.59 -11.72 -25.64
N ASP A 353 0.29 -12.46 -24.56
CA ASP A 353 -0.57 -11.96 -23.48
C ASP A 353 0.11 -10.85 -22.64
N LEU A 354 1.46 -10.85 -22.60
CA LEU A 354 2.27 -9.88 -21.84
C LEU A 354 2.68 -8.65 -22.67
N MET A 355 2.61 -8.74 -24.00
CA MET A 355 3.02 -7.68 -24.93
C MET A 355 1.82 -6.81 -25.33
N ALA A 356 2.06 -5.53 -25.64
CA ALA A 356 1.04 -4.61 -26.15
C ALA A 356 0.70 -4.88 -27.64
N GLU A 357 1.69 -5.29 -28.42
CA GLU A 357 1.53 -5.65 -29.83
C GLU A 357 1.40 -7.16 -29.94
N SER A 358 0.21 -7.65 -30.23
CA SER A 358 -0.03 -9.03 -30.63
C SER A 358 -0.23 -9.10 -32.14
N ASP A 359 0.33 -10.12 -32.80
CA ASP A 359 -0.07 -10.46 -34.17
C ASP A 359 -1.61 -10.58 -34.23
N THR A 360 -2.19 -10.09 -35.32
CA THR A 360 -3.62 -9.82 -35.53
C THR A 360 -4.62 -10.97 -35.29
N VAL A 361 -4.17 -12.13 -34.86
CA VAL A 361 -4.97 -13.36 -34.67
C VAL A 361 -5.07 -13.78 -33.19
N HIS A 362 -4.23 -13.20 -32.30
CA HIS A 362 -4.22 -13.60 -30.88
C HIS A 362 -5.23 -12.76 -30.08
N HIS A 363 -6.26 -13.42 -29.51
CA HIS A 363 -7.12 -12.79 -28.53
C HIS A 363 -6.40 -12.74 -27.17
N LYS A 364 -5.85 -11.59 -26.83
CA LYS A 364 -5.12 -11.36 -25.58
C LYS A 364 -5.98 -11.69 -24.37
N LYS A 365 -5.44 -12.49 -23.44
CA LYS A 365 -6.10 -12.79 -22.16
C LYS A 365 -6.03 -11.59 -21.24
N ASN A 366 -7.13 -11.30 -20.55
CA ASN A 366 -7.09 -10.37 -19.42
C ASN A 366 -6.52 -11.10 -18.19
N ILE A 367 -5.20 -10.98 -18.02
CA ILE A 367 -4.38 -11.74 -17.06
C ILE A 367 -4.91 -11.63 -15.63
N PHE A 368 -5.13 -10.38 -15.17
CA PHE A 368 -5.50 -10.12 -13.78
C PHE A 368 -6.92 -10.60 -13.49
N ARG A 369 -7.83 -10.51 -14.45
CA ARG A 369 -9.18 -11.05 -14.33
C ARG A 369 -9.15 -12.58 -14.23
N SER A 370 -8.47 -13.24 -15.17
CA SER A 370 -8.40 -14.71 -15.22
C SER A 370 -7.78 -15.29 -13.95
N VAL A 371 -6.67 -14.74 -13.47
CA VAL A 371 -6.04 -15.23 -12.24
C VAL A 371 -6.88 -14.93 -10.99
N SER A 372 -7.58 -13.79 -10.93
CA SER A 372 -8.49 -13.45 -9.82
C SER A 372 -9.68 -14.42 -9.72
N GLU A 373 -10.21 -14.87 -10.86
CA GLU A 373 -11.26 -15.90 -10.91
C GLU A 373 -10.75 -17.21 -10.30
N LYS A 374 -9.49 -17.63 -10.61
CA LYS A 374 -8.87 -18.82 -10.02
C LYS A 374 -8.68 -18.71 -8.51
N VAL A 375 -8.22 -17.55 -8.03
CA VAL A 375 -8.12 -17.26 -6.59
C VAL A 375 -9.49 -17.31 -5.91
N SER A 376 -10.52 -16.75 -6.54
CA SER A 376 -11.90 -16.78 -6.04
C SER A 376 -12.43 -18.21 -5.92
N MET A 377 -12.16 -19.05 -6.92
CA MET A 377 -12.50 -20.48 -6.85
C MET A 377 -11.76 -21.20 -5.70
N ALA A 378 -10.47 -20.88 -5.49
CA ALA A 378 -9.70 -21.43 -4.37
C ALA A 378 -10.25 -21.00 -3.00
N LYS A 379 -10.79 -19.77 -2.88
CA LYS A 379 -11.48 -19.31 -1.67
C LYS A 379 -12.77 -20.07 -1.38
N LEU A 380 -13.50 -20.49 -2.42
CA LEU A 380 -14.73 -21.28 -2.27
C LEU A 380 -14.48 -22.75 -1.90
N SER A 381 -13.33 -23.29 -2.28
CA SER A 381 -12.92 -24.69 -2.02
C SER A 381 -11.72 -24.76 -1.06
N ARG A 382 -11.91 -24.14 0.12
CA ARG A 382 -10.86 -24.12 1.17
C ARG A 382 -10.53 -25.54 1.60
N TYR A 383 -9.24 -25.78 1.81
CA TYR A 383 -8.67 -27.03 2.32
C TYR A 383 -8.91 -28.26 1.45
N GLY A 384 -7.83 -28.89 1.07
CA GLY A 384 -7.86 -30.18 0.38
C GLY A 384 -8.28 -31.33 1.31
N PRO A 385 -8.56 -32.53 0.76
CA PRO A 385 -9.04 -33.67 1.53
C PRO A 385 -8.18 -34.01 2.75
N ASP A 386 -6.87 -33.85 2.66
CA ASP A 386 -5.93 -34.17 3.73
C ASP A 386 -6.12 -33.26 4.96
N ILE A 387 -6.25 -31.95 4.72
CA ILE A 387 -6.49 -30.96 5.80
C ILE A 387 -7.89 -31.15 6.39
N LEU A 388 -8.89 -31.40 5.53
CA LEU A 388 -10.25 -31.68 5.99
C LEU A 388 -10.32 -32.98 6.83
N THR A 389 -9.62 -34.04 6.42
CA THR A 389 -9.52 -35.29 7.19
C THR A 389 -8.90 -35.02 8.57
N GLU A 390 -7.85 -34.23 8.65
CA GLU A 390 -7.22 -33.84 9.93
C GLU A 390 -8.17 -32.99 10.79
N LEU A 391 -8.87 -32.00 10.19
CA LEU A 391 -9.81 -31.11 10.90
C LEU A 391 -11.04 -31.87 11.44
N PHE A 392 -11.52 -32.90 10.71
CA PHE A 392 -12.69 -33.70 11.13
C PHE A 392 -12.32 -34.94 11.91
N ASN A 393 -11.05 -35.24 12.10
CA ASN A 393 -10.61 -36.36 12.94
C ASN A 393 -10.67 -35.96 14.41
N GLU A 394 -11.55 -36.57 15.17
CA GLU A 394 -11.71 -36.34 16.61
C GLU A 394 -10.46 -36.62 17.45
N ASN A 395 -9.55 -37.46 16.94
CA ASN A 395 -8.27 -37.81 17.59
C ASN A 395 -7.10 -36.92 17.11
N SER A 396 -7.34 -35.96 16.20
CA SER A 396 -6.30 -35.03 15.73
C SER A 396 -5.96 -34.03 16.83
N ASN A 397 -4.68 -33.71 16.96
CA ASN A 397 -4.19 -32.66 17.86
C ASN A 397 -4.73 -31.26 17.51
N VAL A 398 -5.31 -31.06 16.30
CA VAL A 398 -5.97 -29.81 15.90
C VAL A 398 -7.32 -29.65 16.61
N ASN A 399 -8.02 -30.76 16.91
CA ASN A 399 -9.34 -30.77 17.52
C ASN A 399 -9.34 -31.14 19.01
N ARG A 400 -8.24 -31.67 19.49
CA ARG A 400 -8.12 -32.12 20.89
C ARG A 400 -7.41 -31.07 21.70
N ALA A 401 -8.07 -30.54 22.73
CA ALA A 401 -7.40 -29.75 23.76
C ALA A 401 -6.51 -30.69 24.59
N ASP A 402 -5.26 -30.29 24.82
CA ASP A 402 -4.36 -30.99 25.72
C ASP A 402 -4.96 -31.06 27.13
N GLN A 403 -4.64 -32.10 27.91
CA GLN A 403 -5.08 -32.19 29.30
C GLN A 403 -4.57 -30.96 30.07
N GLY A 404 -5.49 -30.22 30.73
CA GLY A 404 -5.16 -28.98 31.42
C GLY A 404 -5.17 -27.72 30.52
N ALA A 405 -5.48 -27.84 29.25
CA ALA A 405 -5.62 -26.69 28.37
C ALA A 405 -6.72 -25.72 28.87
N ARG A 406 -6.39 -24.44 28.84
CA ARG A 406 -7.30 -23.34 29.15
C ARG A 406 -7.40 -22.38 27.97
N GLU A 407 -8.49 -21.66 27.90
CA GLU A 407 -8.72 -20.68 26.86
C GLU A 407 -7.82 -19.45 27.01
N CYS A 408 -7.14 -19.05 25.93
CA CYS A 408 -6.43 -17.77 25.86
C CYS A 408 -7.42 -16.62 25.96
N GLY A 409 -7.23 -15.72 26.93
CA GLY A 409 -8.11 -14.58 27.13
C GLY A 409 -8.12 -13.56 25.99
N ILE A 410 -7.31 -13.71 24.94
CA ILE A 410 -7.19 -12.78 23.81
C ILE A 410 -7.72 -13.39 22.50
N CYS A 411 -7.26 -14.58 22.09
CA CYS A 411 -7.62 -15.21 20.81
C CYS A 411 -8.61 -16.37 20.96
N HIS A 412 -8.93 -16.74 22.20
CA HIS A 412 -9.87 -17.81 22.56
C HIS A 412 -9.47 -19.22 22.10
N ILE A 413 -8.21 -19.42 21.72
CA ILE A 413 -7.66 -20.75 21.41
C ILE A 413 -7.31 -21.44 22.73
N SER A 414 -7.68 -22.71 22.86
CA SER A 414 -7.32 -23.53 24.01
C SER A 414 -5.87 -24.01 23.92
N THR A 415 -5.09 -23.83 25.00
CA THR A 415 -3.70 -24.22 25.11
C THR A 415 -3.30 -24.44 26.56
N ASP A 416 -2.33 -25.30 26.79
CA ASP A 416 -1.67 -25.53 28.08
C ASP A 416 -0.62 -24.46 28.41
N ARG A 417 -0.17 -23.69 27.41
CA ARG A 417 0.90 -22.68 27.50
C ARG A 417 0.33 -21.27 27.60
N LEU A 418 -0.21 -20.93 28.78
CA LEU A 418 -0.67 -19.59 29.09
C LEU A 418 0.29 -18.91 30.05
N SER A 419 0.48 -17.62 29.85
CA SER A 419 1.21 -16.72 30.75
C SER A 419 0.44 -15.42 30.93
N SER A 420 0.80 -14.61 31.95
CA SER A 420 0.19 -13.28 32.12
C SER A 420 0.29 -12.46 30.86
N TYR A 421 -0.83 -11.85 30.45
CA TYR A 421 -0.86 -11.02 29.24
C TYR A 421 -0.02 -9.76 29.45
N LYS A 422 0.94 -9.52 28.59
CA LYS A 422 1.84 -8.37 28.64
C LYS A 422 1.15 -7.00 28.49
N GLY A 423 -0.09 -6.99 28.05
CA GLY A 423 -0.94 -5.81 27.97
C GLY A 423 -1.81 -5.55 29.19
N ASN A 424 -1.75 -6.39 30.22
CA ASN A 424 -2.46 -6.17 31.49
C ASN A 424 -2.13 -4.80 32.08
N ARG A 425 -3.14 -4.09 32.59
CA ARG A 425 -2.94 -2.83 33.30
C ARG A 425 -2.47 -3.13 34.73
N PRO A 426 -1.44 -2.44 35.23
CA PRO A 426 -1.09 -2.52 36.63
C PRO A 426 -2.32 -2.20 37.48
N ASN A 427 -2.62 -3.01 38.48
CA ASN A 427 -3.73 -2.82 39.44
C ASN A 427 -5.16 -2.97 38.88
N ALA A 428 -5.37 -3.61 37.75
CA ALA A 428 -6.71 -3.81 37.18
C ALA A 428 -7.55 -4.91 37.84
N GLY A 429 -7.02 -5.61 38.86
CA GLY A 429 -7.72 -6.66 39.59
C GLY A 429 -7.97 -7.97 38.82
N THR A 430 -7.73 -8.00 37.52
CA THR A 430 -7.86 -9.18 36.65
C THR A 430 -6.56 -9.43 35.90
N ASP A 431 -5.93 -10.57 36.15
CA ASP A 431 -4.76 -11.02 35.39
C ASP A 431 -5.20 -11.88 34.19
N ILE A 432 -5.31 -11.24 33.04
CA ILE A 432 -5.65 -11.92 31.77
C ILE A 432 -4.49 -12.85 31.43
N GLN A 433 -4.81 -14.11 31.18
CA GLN A 433 -3.84 -15.11 30.71
C GLN A 433 -3.87 -15.18 29.16
N ALA A 434 -2.71 -15.13 28.52
CA ALA A 434 -2.57 -15.16 27.09
C ALA A 434 -1.60 -16.24 26.60
N CYS A 435 -1.84 -16.78 25.42
CA CYS A 435 -0.95 -17.72 24.76
C CYS A 435 0.34 -17.03 24.25
N GLU A 436 1.35 -17.85 23.96
CA GLU A 436 2.64 -17.37 23.44
C GLU A 436 2.50 -16.48 22.18
N VAL A 437 1.63 -16.88 21.25
CA VAL A 437 1.37 -16.11 20.01
C VAL A 437 0.83 -14.71 20.33
N CYS A 438 -0.17 -14.60 21.22
CA CYS A 438 -0.74 -13.31 21.58
C CYS A 438 0.26 -12.41 22.32
N ASN A 439 1.04 -12.95 23.24
CA ASN A 439 2.10 -12.19 23.92
C ASN A 439 3.23 -11.76 22.94
N GLY A 440 3.59 -12.63 22.00
CA GLY A 440 4.55 -12.32 20.95
C GLY A 440 4.06 -11.22 19.99
N LEU A 441 2.79 -11.28 19.56
CA LEU A 441 2.16 -10.23 18.73
C LEU A 441 2.13 -8.87 19.43
N TYR A 442 1.88 -8.85 20.73
CA TYR A 442 1.95 -7.62 21.50
C TYR A 442 3.37 -7.02 21.52
N ASP A 443 4.40 -7.85 21.69
CA ASP A 443 5.79 -7.43 21.64
C ASP A 443 6.20 -6.98 20.23
N LEU A 444 5.72 -7.65 19.19
CA LEU A 444 5.95 -7.27 17.80
C LEU A 444 5.40 -5.86 17.51
N GLY A 445 4.18 -5.57 17.99
CA GLY A 445 3.57 -4.25 17.84
C GLY A 445 4.31 -3.15 18.61
N LYS A 446 5.02 -3.51 19.70
CA LYS A 446 5.95 -2.60 20.38
C LYS A 446 7.24 -2.40 19.58
N ALA A 447 7.81 -3.47 19.04
CA ALA A 447 9.05 -3.42 18.26
C ALA A 447 8.89 -2.63 16.96
N LEU A 448 7.71 -2.71 16.32
CA LEU A 448 7.44 -2.01 15.06
C LEU A 448 7.66 -0.48 15.13
N ILE A 449 7.27 0.14 16.23
CA ILE A 449 7.36 1.61 16.42
C ILE A 449 8.63 2.04 17.17
N ASP A 450 9.50 1.11 17.51
CA ASP A 450 10.81 1.39 18.10
C ASP A 450 11.79 1.74 16.97
N ASP A 451 12.24 3.00 16.92
CA ASP A 451 13.17 3.47 15.90
C ASP A 451 14.53 2.77 15.97
N LYS A 452 14.86 2.15 17.13
CA LYS A 452 16.10 1.36 17.32
C LYS A 452 15.99 -0.08 16.78
N ARG A 453 14.80 -0.50 16.40
CA ARG A 453 14.51 -1.87 15.92
C ARG A 453 13.96 -1.81 14.50
N SER A 454 14.86 -1.92 13.54
CA SER A 454 14.51 -1.89 12.12
C SER A 454 14.55 -3.26 11.46
N VAL A 455 15.06 -4.28 12.16
CA VAL A 455 15.33 -5.59 11.57
C VAL A 455 14.47 -6.67 12.21
N PHE A 456 13.90 -7.53 11.39
CA PHE A 456 13.12 -8.70 11.77
C PHE A 456 13.69 -9.94 11.08
N ALA A 457 13.91 -11.00 11.86
CA ALA A 457 14.48 -12.24 11.36
C ALA A 457 13.46 -13.40 11.42
N VAL A 458 13.51 -14.27 10.43
CA VAL A 458 12.85 -15.56 10.42
C VAL A 458 13.90 -16.64 10.67
N LEU A 459 13.68 -17.46 11.70
CA LEU A 459 14.57 -18.51 12.15
C LEU A 459 13.94 -19.88 11.89
N SER A 460 14.78 -20.88 11.57
CA SER A 460 14.30 -22.27 11.41
C SER A 460 13.88 -22.92 12.73
N GLU A 461 14.47 -22.47 13.84
CA GLU A 461 14.21 -22.96 15.19
C GLU A 461 14.07 -21.78 16.16
N LYS A 462 13.40 -22.02 17.30
CA LYS A 462 13.30 -20.99 18.35
C LYS A 462 14.66 -20.83 19.03
N ALA A 463 15.27 -19.65 18.89
CA ALA A 463 16.54 -19.36 19.52
C ALA A 463 16.41 -19.33 21.06
N GLU A 464 17.41 -19.81 21.77
CA GLU A 464 17.48 -19.70 23.24
C GLU A 464 17.43 -18.25 23.68
N GLY A 465 16.63 -17.94 24.70
CA GLY A 465 16.41 -16.57 25.19
C GLY A 465 15.51 -15.70 24.31
N SER A 466 14.98 -16.20 23.22
CA SER A 466 14.01 -15.48 22.36
C SER A 466 12.57 -15.68 22.81
N ASP A 467 12.23 -15.32 24.05
CA ASP A 467 10.87 -15.40 24.60
C ASP A 467 9.83 -14.57 23.84
N ARG A 468 10.29 -13.82 22.84
CA ARG A 468 9.47 -12.91 22.02
C ARG A 468 9.25 -13.42 20.59
N ALA A 469 9.84 -14.55 20.23
CA ALA A 469 9.68 -15.12 18.91
C ALA A 469 8.25 -15.66 18.71
N ILE A 470 7.70 -15.41 17.54
CA ILE A 470 6.33 -15.80 17.16
C ILE A 470 6.42 -16.87 16.09
N PRO A 471 5.68 -17.99 16.20
CA PRO A 471 5.65 -18.97 15.14
C PRO A 471 5.05 -18.39 13.86
N ILE A 472 5.64 -18.74 12.71
CA ILE A 472 5.22 -18.36 11.37
C ILE A 472 5.22 -19.58 10.46
N SER A 473 4.22 -19.73 9.58
CA SER A 473 4.13 -20.86 8.66
C SER A 473 5.18 -20.77 7.56
N ALA A 474 5.84 -21.90 7.28
CA ALA A 474 6.82 -22.05 6.21
C ALA A 474 6.75 -23.46 5.59
N CYS A 475 7.39 -23.69 4.46
CA CYS A 475 7.43 -24.99 3.78
C CYS A 475 8.10 -26.09 4.61
N SER A 476 9.06 -25.73 5.47
CA SER A 476 9.73 -26.66 6.39
C SER A 476 8.92 -26.93 7.68
N GLY A 477 7.70 -26.43 7.80
CA GLY A 477 6.86 -26.47 8.99
C GLY A 477 6.74 -25.10 9.64
N LEU A 478 6.83 -25.03 10.98
CA LEU A 478 6.82 -23.74 11.69
C LEU A 478 8.24 -23.18 11.79
N CYS A 479 8.40 -21.91 11.43
CA CYS A 479 9.55 -21.08 11.68
C CYS A 479 9.24 -20.05 12.77
N TRP A 480 10.21 -19.21 13.14
CA TRP A 480 10.06 -18.26 14.24
C TRP A 480 10.43 -16.84 13.79
N LEU A 481 9.48 -15.92 13.92
CA LEU A 481 9.67 -14.50 13.63
C LEU A 481 10.04 -13.74 14.90
N THR A 482 11.09 -12.95 14.86
CA THR A 482 11.53 -12.09 15.98
C THR A 482 12.19 -10.81 15.49
N ALA A 483 12.15 -9.75 16.32
CA ALA A 483 12.97 -8.57 16.08
C ALA A 483 14.43 -8.88 16.47
N ALA A 484 15.38 -8.38 15.68
CA ALA A 484 16.80 -8.69 15.80
C ALA A 484 17.67 -7.45 15.98
N SER A 485 18.77 -7.58 16.72
CA SER A 485 19.92 -6.70 16.67
C SER A 485 21.00 -7.24 15.71
N PRO A 486 21.99 -6.44 15.31
CA PRO A 486 23.11 -6.95 14.50
C PRO A 486 23.87 -8.13 15.15
N ASP A 487 24.01 -8.13 16.46
CA ASP A 487 24.68 -9.20 17.20
C ASP A 487 23.85 -10.48 17.21
N ASP A 488 22.52 -10.37 17.38
CA ASP A 488 21.60 -11.51 17.29
C ASP A 488 21.71 -12.18 15.91
N LEU A 489 21.72 -11.38 14.84
CA LEU A 489 21.84 -11.90 13.47
C LEU A 489 23.11 -12.68 13.24
N LYS A 490 24.24 -12.18 13.77
CA LYS A 490 25.52 -12.86 13.66
C LYS A 490 25.51 -14.20 14.42
N GLN A 491 25.02 -14.21 15.65
CA GLN A 491 24.87 -15.42 16.46
C GLN A 491 23.98 -16.47 15.77
N TRP A 492 22.82 -16.06 15.24
CA TRP A 492 21.90 -16.96 14.58
C TRP A 492 22.39 -17.45 13.21
N ALA A 493 23.19 -16.67 12.51
CA ALA A 493 23.86 -17.09 11.28
C ALA A 493 24.95 -18.13 11.58
N GLU A 494 25.78 -17.91 12.61
CA GLU A 494 26.80 -18.86 13.08
C GLU A 494 26.17 -20.18 13.56
N ALA A 495 25.02 -20.11 14.21
CA ALA A 495 24.24 -21.30 14.63
C ALA A 495 23.51 -21.99 13.46
N GLY A 496 23.46 -21.41 12.25
CA GLY A 496 22.80 -21.96 11.08
C GLY A 496 21.26 -21.94 11.13
N ILE A 497 20.68 -21.19 12.07
CA ILE A 497 19.21 -21.10 12.24
C ILE A 497 18.58 -19.88 11.55
N LEU A 498 19.36 -18.93 11.08
CA LEU A 498 18.89 -17.73 10.38
C LEU A 498 18.44 -18.08 8.96
N LYS A 499 17.15 -17.92 8.65
CA LYS A 499 16.61 -18.18 7.31
C LYS A 499 16.50 -16.91 6.48
N ARG A 500 15.93 -15.83 7.04
CA ARG A 500 15.62 -14.58 6.31
C ARG A 500 15.72 -13.38 7.21
N ILE A 501 16.02 -12.26 6.61
CA ILE A 501 16.06 -10.95 7.27
C ILE A 501 15.18 -9.98 6.50
N TYR A 502 14.35 -9.24 7.23
CA TYR A 502 13.52 -8.16 6.72
C TYR A 502 13.94 -6.84 7.38
N ASP A 503 14.21 -5.83 6.55
CA ASP A 503 14.64 -4.50 6.98
C ASP A 503 13.48 -3.51 6.81
N LYS A 504 13.00 -3.00 7.94
CA LYS A 504 11.95 -1.99 7.98
C LYS A 504 12.47 -0.63 7.49
N ASN A 505 11.88 -0.15 6.39
CA ASN A 505 12.14 1.18 5.84
C ASN A 505 13.58 1.46 5.38
N GLY A 506 14.38 0.42 5.12
CA GLY A 506 15.69 0.55 4.49
C GLY A 506 16.80 1.11 5.38
N SER A 507 16.65 1.04 6.70
CA SER A 507 17.61 1.62 7.66
C SER A 507 18.78 0.69 8.04
N TYR A 508 18.73 -0.58 7.63
CA TYR A 508 19.71 -1.58 7.96
C TYR A 508 20.91 -1.57 7.02
N THR A 509 22.10 -1.44 7.60
CA THR A 509 23.38 -1.53 6.89
C THR A 509 24.24 -2.59 7.56
N SER A 510 24.33 -3.77 6.99
CA SER A 510 25.17 -4.86 7.49
C SER A 510 25.60 -5.76 6.33
N SER A 511 26.51 -6.70 6.64
CA SER A 511 27.00 -7.72 5.73
C SER A 511 25.97 -8.79 5.34
N PHE A 512 24.84 -8.87 6.06
CA PHE A 512 23.76 -9.81 5.72
C PHE A 512 22.76 -9.18 4.77
N MET A 513 22.34 -9.94 3.75
CA MET A 513 21.28 -9.54 2.84
C MET A 513 19.94 -9.46 3.57
N ALA A 514 19.27 -8.33 3.47
CA ALA A 514 17.94 -8.12 4.02
C ALA A 514 16.95 -7.65 2.94
N SER A 515 15.76 -8.26 2.90
CA SER A 515 14.67 -7.78 2.06
C SER A 515 14.07 -6.51 2.67
N ARG A 516 13.97 -5.44 1.89
CA ARG A 516 13.38 -4.18 2.34
C ARG A 516 11.86 -4.29 2.43
N LEU A 517 11.30 -3.92 3.58
CA LEU A 517 9.86 -3.74 3.78
C LEU A 517 9.54 -2.28 4.06
N TRP A 518 8.81 -1.64 3.16
CA TRP A 518 8.21 -0.34 3.45
C TRP A 518 7.03 -0.54 4.38
N VAL A 519 6.99 0.20 5.49
CA VAL A 519 5.95 0.07 6.52
C VAL A 519 5.53 1.45 7.00
N ALA A 520 4.23 1.71 6.96
CA ALA A 520 3.66 2.92 7.53
C ALA A 520 3.58 2.80 9.07
N ASP A 521 4.70 2.98 9.75
CA ASP A 521 4.88 2.77 11.18
C ASP A 521 4.62 4.02 12.04
N TYR A 522 3.86 5.00 11.52
CA TYR A 522 3.61 6.23 12.25
C TYR A 522 2.77 6.02 13.51
N ALA A 523 3.26 6.53 14.63
CA ALA A 523 2.58 6.55 15.91
C ALA A 523 2.82 7.89 16.62
N ALA A 524 1.75 8.57 17.02
CA ALA A 524 1.84 9.79 17.80
C ALA A 524 2.55 9.54 19.14
N LYS A 525 3.50 10.40 19.48
CA LYS A 525 4.28 10.36 20.72
C LYS A 525 4.02 11.64 21.53
N ASN A 526 4.15 11.57 22.84
CA ASN A 526 4.18 12.75 23.69
C ASN A 526 5.58 13.40 23.67
N GLU A 527 5.74 14.49 24.43
CA GLU A 527 6.99 15.28 24.49
C GLU A 527 8.22 14.45 24.96
N ILE A 528 7.99 13.41 25.78
CA ILE A 528 9.04 12.50 26.24
C ILE A 528 9.26 11.28 25.33
N GLY A 529 8.64 11.27 24.14
CA GLY A 529 8.79 10.20 23.16
C GLY A 529 7.98 8.92 23.44
N LYS A 530 7.12 8.91 24.48
CA LYS A 530 6.21 7.78 24.76
C LYS A 530 5.05 7.81 23.75
N VAL A 531 4.70 6.65 23.23
CA VAL A 531 3.55 6.48 22.32
C VAL A 531 2.25 6.66 23.10
N LEU A 532 1.34 7.47 22.56
CA LEU A 532 0.05 7.75 23.14
C LEU A 532 -0.85 6.51 23.14
N ASP A 533 -1.60 6.28 24.21
CA ASP A 533 -2.67 5.29 24.27
C ASP A 533 -4.02 5.87 23.81
N PHE A 534 -5.09 5.06 23.83
CA PHE A 534 -6.42 5.49 23.39
C PHE A 534 -6.98 6.66 24.22
N ASN A 535 -6.75 6.65 25.54
CA ASN A 535 -7.19 7.74 26.38
C ASN A 535 -6.40 9.02 26.10
N GLU A 536 -5.07 8.92 26.01
CA GLU A 536 -4.17 10.03 25.68
C GLU A 536 -4.49 10.63 24.31
N LEU A 537 -4.84 9.78 23.31
CA LEU A 537 -5.31 10.24 21.99
C LEU A 537 -6.65 10.97 22.07
N ALA A 538 -7.63 10.39 22.77
CA ALA A 538 -8.93 11.03 22.95
C ALA A 538 -8.81 12.37 23.70
N GLU A 539 -7.94 12.46 24.72
CA GLU A 539 -7.60 13.68 25.44
C GLU A 539 -6.91 14.73 24.59
N SER A 540 -6.17 14.30 23.57
CA SER A 540 -5.51 15.20 22.60
C SER A 540 -6.48 15.86 21.62
N SER A 541 -7.75 15.42 21.57
CA SER A 541 -8.79 16.02 20.75
C SER A 541 -9.16 17.41 21.27
N GLY A 542 -9.63 18.28 20.39
CA GLY A 542 -10.02 19.65 20.77
C GLY A 542 -8.81 20.59 20.96
N ASP A 543 -8.98 21.65 21.74
CA ASP A 543 -7.94 22.66 21.94
C ASP A 543 -7.19 22.52 23.28
N LYS A 544 -6.21 23.40 23.46
CA LYS A 544 -5.41 23.51 24.71
C LYS A 544 -6.18 24.16 25.85
N THR A 545 -7.35 24.76 25.59
CA THR A 545 -8.19 25.43 26.60
C THR A 545 -9.19 24.50 27.29
N GLY A 546 -9.19 23.21 26.94
CA GLY A 546 -10.11 22.21 27.50
C GLY A 546 -11.45 22.09 26.77
N LYS A 547 -11.59 22.72 25.60
CA LYS A 547 -12.77 22.60 24.74
C LYS A 547 -12.61 21.50 23.69
N GLY A 548 -13.74 20.91 23.31
CA GLY A 548 -13.82 19.79 22.37
C GLY A 548 -14.20 18.46 23.04
N ILE A 549 -14.96 17.62 22.36
CA ILE A 549 -15.31 16.30 22.93
C ILE A 549 -14.06 15.41 23.02
N LYS A 550 -13.96 14.67 24.13
CA LYS A 550 -12.95 13.65 24.34
C LYS A 550 -13.38 12.36 23.64
N ARG A 551 -13.04 12.21 22.36
CA ARG A 551 -13.37 11.02 21.55
C ARG A 551 -12.20 10.57 20.69
N LEU A 552 -12.16 9.26 20.46
CA LEU A 552 -11.33 8.68 19.40
C LEU A 552 -12.04 8.83 18.06
N GLY A 553 -11.32 9.25 17.04
CA GLY A 553 -11.67 9.02 15.66
C GLY A 553 -11.12 7.66 15.22
N VAL A 554 -11.89 6.92 14.43
CA VAL A 554 -11.46 5.72 13.71
C VAL A 554 -11.78 5.91 12.24
N LEU A 555 -10.78 5.71 11.39
CA LEU A 555 -10.86 5.84 9.94
C LEU A 555 -10.65 4.47 9.30
N ARG A 556 -11.56 4.11 8.39
CA ARG A 556 -11.33 3.09 7.36
C ARG A 556 -11.47 3.74 6.01
N ALA A 557 -10.55 3.44 5.11
CA ALA A 557 -10.56 3.95 3.75
C ALA A 557 -10.01 2.89 2.80
N ASP A 558 -10.59 2.83 1.60
CA ASP A 558 -10.20 1.87 0.58
C ASP A 558 -10.25 2.53 -0.81
N VAL A 559 -9.30 2.17 -1.67
CA VAL A 559 -9.19 2.73 -3.03
C VAL A 559 -10.34 2.25 -3.89
N ASP A 560 -11.05 3.18 -4.49
CA ASP A 560 -12.19 2.87 -5.35
C ASP A 560 -11.74 2.15 -6.62
N GLY A 561 -12.11 0.86 -6.74
CA GLY A 561 -11.93 0.12 -7.96
C GLY A 561 -10.49 -0.21 -8.34
N LEU A 562 -9.56 -0.38 -7.37
CA LEU A 562 -8.17 -0.72 -7.68
C LEU A 562 -8.05 -2.02 -8.52
N GLY A 563 -8.85 -3.04 -8.23
CA GLY A 563 -8.90 -4.25 -9.08
C GLY A 563 -9.32 -3.95 -10.53
N ALA A 564 -10.26 -3.02 -10.74
CA ALA A 564 -10.63 -2.57 -12.08
C ALA A 564 -9.51 -1.76 -12.74
N ALA A 565 -8.72 -1.01 -11.99
CA ALA A 565 -7.54 -0.29 -12.48
C ALA A 565 -6.47 -1.25 -13.04
N PHE A 566 -6.21 -2.38 -12.35
CA PHE A 566 -5.33 -3.44 -12.88
C PHE A 566 -5.93 -4.14 -14.11
N ILE A 567 -7.25 -4.29 -14.20
CA ILE A 567 -7.91 -4.97 -15.32
C ILE A 567 -8.02 -4.08 -16.55
N ALA A 568 -8.32 -2.79 -16.39
CA ALA A 568 -8.75 -1.91 -17.46
C ALA A 568 -8.12 -0.50 -17.46
N GLY A 569 -7.31 -0.15 -16.46
CA GLY A 569 -6.75 1.21 -16.34
C GLY A 569 -5.88 1.65 -17.51
N PHE A 570 -5.20 0.70 -18.15
CA PHE A 570 -4.34 0.92 -19.32
C PHE A 570 -5.03 0.63 -20.66
N ILE A 571 -6.35 0.43 -20.69
CA ILE A 571 -7.11 0.12 -21.91
C ILE A 571 -7.77 1.40 -22.43
N HIS A 572 -7.43 1.80 -23.67
CA HIS A 572 -7.95 2.98 -24.35
C HIS A 572 -8.79 2.55 -25.56
N LYS A 573 -10.10 2.44 -25.39
CA LYS A 573 -11.02 1.92 -26.40
C LYS A 573 -11.05 2.75 -27.70
N GLU A 574 -10.67 4.01 -27.62
CA GLU A 574 -10.57 4.97 -28.73
C GLU A 574 -9.30 4.81 -29.57
N ASN A 575 -8.28 4.13 -29.07
CA ASN A 575 -7.03 3.90 -29.80
C ASN A 575 -7.18 2.79 -30.83
N LYS A 576 -6.39 2.85 -31.93
CA LYS A 576 -6.31 1.75 -32.92
C LYS A 576 -5.92 0.42 -32.26
N ASN A 577 -5.01 0.47 -31.29
CA ASN A 577 -4.70 -0.64 -30.40
C ASN A 577 -5.13 -0.26 -28.97
N PRO A 578 -6.29 -0.72 -28.50
CA PRO A 578 -6.79 -0.39 -27.17
C PRO A 578 -5.87 -0.81 -26.01
N GLU A 579 -5.05 -1.83 -26.21
CA GLU A 579 -4.18 -2.42 -25.21
C GLU A 579 -2.70 -1.99 -25.31
N ALA A 580 -2.40 -0.96 -26.11
CA ALA A 580 -1.05 -0.45 -26.32
C ALA A 580 -0.28 -0.11 -25.04
N TYR A 581 -0.99 0.25 -23.98
CA TYR A 581 -0.38 0.58 -22.68
C TYR A 581 -0.42 -0.58 -21.68
N ALA A 582 -1.10 -1.67 -21.97
CA ALA A 582 -1.24 -2.82 -21.04
C ALA A 582 0.00 -3.74 -21.11
N THR A 583 1.14 -3.28 -20.60
CA THR A 583 2.42 -4.00 -20.59
C THR A 583 2.84 -4.43 -19.21
N LEU A 584 3.67 -5.50 -19.12
CA LEU A 584 4.15 -6.04 -17.84
C LEU A 584 4.89 -5.00 -16.99
N SER A 585 5.74 -4.17 -17.63
CA SER A 585 6.50 -3.12 -16.94
C SER A 585 5.59 -2.01 -16.38
N ARG A 586 4.47 -1.67 -17.06
CA ARG A 586 3.48 -0.70 -16.55
C ARG A 586 2.71 -1.24 -15.35
N TYR A 587 2.32 -2.49 -15.38
CA TYR A 587 1.70 -3.13 -14.21
C TYR A 587 2.64 -3.19 -12.99
N ALA A 588 3.93 -3.46 -13.23
CA ALA A 588 4.95 -3.41 -12.16
C ALA A 588 5.12 -1.98 -11.62
N ALA A 589 5.17 -0.97 -12.50
CA ALA A 589 5.26 0.44 -12.11
C ALA A 589 4.02 0.91 -11.31
N LEU A 590 2.81 0.55 -11.74
CA LEU A 590 1.56 0.82 -11.00
C LEU A 590 1.60 0.20 -9.62
N SER A 591 1.95 -1.08 -9.53
CA SER A 591 2.08 -1.84 -8.29
C SER A 591 3.04 -1.17 -7.31
N ARG A 592 4.24 -0.83 -7.76
CA ARG A 592 5.25 -0.13 -6.96
C ARG A 592 4.76 1.25 -6.52
N SER A 593 4.12 2.00 -7.41
CA SER A 593 3.57 3.33 -7.12
C SER A 593 2.56 3.27 -5.98
N MET A 594 1.60 2.34 -6.04
CA MET A 594 0.59 2.15 -4.98
C MET A 594 1.24 1.71 -3.66
N ALA A 595 2.17 0.75 -3.71
CA ALA A 595 2.88 0.30 -2.51
C ALA A 595 3.67 1.43 -1.84
N LEU A 596 4.35 2.29 -2.60
CA LEU A 596 5.05 3.46 -2.06
C LEU A 596 4.09 4.47 -1.44
N PHE A 597 2.94 4.73 -2.06
CA PHE A 597 1.95 5.64 -1.49
C PHE A 597 1.48 5.17 -0.11
N PHE A 598 0.94 3.96 -0.03
CA PHE A 598 0.34 3.46 1.21
C PHE A 598 1.37 3.12 2.29
N ARG A 599 2.56 2.67 1.93
CA ARG A 599 3.56 2.24 2.91
C ARG A 599 4.55 3.34 3.31
N LYS A 600 4.80 4.35 2.45
CA LYS A 600 5.79 5.40 2.72
C LYS A 600 5.17 6.78 2.82
N ILE A 601 4.41 7.24 1.82
CA ILE A 601 3.87 8.61 1.74
C ILE A 601 2.87 8.89 2.88
N ILE A 602 2.05 7.93 3.28
CA ILE A 602 1.12 8.04 4.42
C ILE A 602 1.80 8.58 5.67
N LYS A 603 3.03 8.14 5.96
CA LYS A 603 3.81 8.61 7.12
C LYS A 603 4.12 10.11 7.01
N GLY A 604 4.43 10.61 5.82
CA GLY A 604 4.63 12.04 5.55
C GLY A 604 3.36 12.84 5.80
N ILE A 605 2.20 12.37 5.31
CA ILE A 605 0.89 13.02 5.53
C ILE A 605 0.58 13.11 7.04
N CYS A 606 0.86 12.06 7.82
CA CYS A 606 0.71 12.10 9.28
C CYS A 606 1.55 13.20 9.94
N LYS A 607 2.71 13.51 9.38
CA LYS A 607 3.62 14.58 9.85
C LYS A 607 3.32 15.95 9.25
N LYS A 608 2.29 16.08 8.39
CA LYS A 608 1.97 17.27 7.61
C LYS A 608 3.06 17.66 6.58
N GLU A 609 3.86 16.68 6.14
CA GLU A 609 4.83 16.81 5.04
C GLU A 609 4.06 16.59 3.73
N LEU A 610 3.52 17.67 3.15
CA LEU A 610 2.62 17.64 2.00
C LEU A 610 3.32 18.16 0.72
N PRO A 611 2.78 17.84 -0.48
CA PRO A 611 3.25 18.39 -1.74
C PRO A 611 3.24 19.92 -1.74
N GLU A 612 4.09 20.51 -2.57
CA GLU A 612 4.11 21.97 -2.77
C GLU A 612 2.73 22.48 -3.21
N GLY A 613 2.29 23.59 -2.61
CA GLY A 613 0.96 24.17 -2.88
C GLY A 613 -0.18 23.59 -2.04
N ILE A 614 -0.01 22.44 -1.39
CA ILE A 614 -1.02 21.87 -0.50
C ILE A 614 -0.71 22.26 0.95
N LYS A 615 -1.62 23.01 1.56
CA LYS A 615 -1.55 23.35 2.99
C LYS A 615 -2.31 22.29 3.81
N PRO A 616 -1.81 21.94 5.01
CA PRO A 616 -2.53 21.05 5.91
C PRO A 616 -3.95 21.52 6.18
N PHE A 617 -4.89 20.63 6.13
CA PHE A 617 -6.28 20.93 6.45
C PHE A 617 -6.51 20.85 7.96
N TYR A 618 -7.22 21.85 8.48
CA TYR A 618 -7.71 21.89 9.86
C TYR A 618 -9.22 22.07 9.84
N LEU A 619 -9.90 21.26 10.63
CA LEU A 619 -11.34 21.44 10.81
C LEU A 619 -11.65 22.75 11.55
N PHE A 620 -10.76 23.12 12.48
CA PHE A 620 -10.75 24.37 13.27
C PHE A 620 -9.32 24.91 13.34
N GLU A 621 -9.10 26.20 13.32
CA GLU A 621 -7.82 26.88 13.04
C GLU A 621 -6.72 26.80 14.14
N ASP A 622 -6.74 25.82 15.07
CA ASP A 622 -6.02 25.95 16.34
C ASP A 622 -4.76 25.10 16.51
N LYS A 623 -4.31 24.33 15.51
CA LYS A 623 -3.22 23.34 15.68
C LYS A 623 -2.07 23.47 14.71
N ASP A 624 -1.54 24.70 14.51
CA ASP A 624 -0.38 24.89 13.64
C ASP A 624 0.90 24.24 14.20
N GLY A 625 1.66 23.60 13.31
CA GLY A 625 3.04 23.17 13.54
C GLY A 625 3.26 21.79 14.16
N GLU A 626 2.31 21.19 14.86
CA GLU A 626 2.51 19.88 15.47
C GLU A 626 2.12 18.74 14.52
N PRO A 627 2.84 17.59 14.52
CA PRO A 627 2.40 16.37 13.83
C PRO A 627 1.03 15.93 14.35
N ARG A 628 0.23 15.24 13.51
CA ARG A 628 -1.10 14.79 13.87
C ARG A 628 -1.08 13.74 14.98
N LYS A 629 -1.96 13.84 15.95
CA LYS A 629 -2.11 12.89 17.06
C LYS A 629 -2.95 11.68 16.62
N ILE A 630 -2.39 10.91 15.71
CA ILE A 630 -3.01 9.72 15.11
C ILE A 630 -2.04 8.54 15.12
N HIS A 631 -2.55 7.36 14.90
CA HIS A 631 -1.80 6.13 14.73
C HIS A 631 -2.20 5.43 13.45
N VAL A 632 -1.23 5.02 12.66
CA VAL A 632 -1.44 4.05 11.60
C VAL A 632 -1.46 2.67 12.26
N VAL A 633 -2.57 1.97 12.12
CA VAL A 633 -2.74 0.60 12.60
C VAL A 633 -2.46 -0.38 11.47
N TYR A 634 -3.03 -0.10 10.30
CA TYR A 634 -2.86 -0.85 9.08
C TYR A 634 -2.83 0.11 7.90
N SER A 635 -1.90 -0.13 6.98
CA SER A 635 -1.81 0.55 5.69
C SER A 635 -1.16 -0.41 4.70
N GLY A 636 -1.95 -1.00 3.83
CA GLY A 636 -1.47 -2.00 2.89
C GLY A 636 -2.31 -2.04 1.62
N GLY A 637 -1.64 -2.02 0.47
CA GLY A 637 -2.27 -2.13 -0.83
C GLY A 637 -3.20 -0.98 -1.16
N ASP A 638 -4.43 -1.08 -0.74
CA ASP A 638 -5.54 -0.17 -0.99
C ASP A 638 -6.32 0.18 0.27
N ASP A 639 -6.14 -0.57 1.35
CA ASP A 639 -6.94 -0.47 2.58
C ASP A 639 -6.14 0.23 3.69
N LEU A 640 -6.81 1.13 4.42
CA LEU A 640 -6.26 1.92 5.51
C LEU A 640 -7.12 1.77 6.76
N PHE A 641 -6.45 1.60 7.91
CA PHE A 641 -7.09 1.69 9.22
C PHE A 641 -6.25 2.57 10.17
N LEU A 642 -6.81 3.69 10.59
CA LEU A 642 -6.16 4.64 11.47
C LEU A 642 -7.03 4.95 12.69
N VAL A 643 -6.39 5.27 13.81
CA VAL A 643 -7.05 5.69 15.06
C VAL A 643 -6.32 6.92 15.60
N GLY A 644 -7.05 7.90 16.12
CA GLY A 644 -6.43 9.08 16.69
C GLY A 644 -7.39 10.07 17.34
N ALA A 645 -6.89 11.25 17.68
CA ALA A 645 -7.72 12.40 18.01
C ALA A 645 -8.65 12.69 16.82
N TRP A 646 -9.96 12.76 17.07
CA TRP A 646 -10.96 12.77 16.00
C TRP A 646 -10.80 13.95 15.01
N ASP A 647 -10.44 15.12 15.51
CA ASP A 647 -10.24 16.34 14.72
C ASP A 647 -8.95 16.29 13.89
N ASP A 648 -7.87 15.76 14.45
CA ASP A 648 -6.62 15.50 13.73
C ASP A 648 -6.81 14.42 12.65
N LEU A 649 -7.60 13.39 12.94
CA LEU A 649 -7.89 12.32 12.00
C LEU A 649 -8.75 12.84 10.83
N MET A 650 -9.73 13.69 11.09
CA MET A 650 -10.50 14.38 10.04
C MET A 650 -9.56 15.22 9.15
N GLY A 651 -8.66 15.98 9.76
CA GLY A 651 -7.66 16.77 9.02
C GLY A 651 -6.76 15.90 8.16
N PHE A 652 -6.27 14.77 8.69
CA PHE A 652 -5.50 13.78 7.94
C PHE A 652 -6.29 13.23 6.74
N THR A 653 -7.57 12.94 6.93
CA THR A 653 -8.39 12.30 5.89
C THR A 653 -8.59 13.24 4.69
N VAL A 654 -8.78 14.52 4.91
CA VAL A 654 -8.85 15.54 3.83
C VAL A 654 -7.49 15.73 3.16
N ASP A 655 -6.40 15.77 3.95
CA ASP A 655 -5.05 15.85 3.37
C ASP A 655 -4.73 14.62 2.53
N LEU A 656 -5.10 13.42 3.01
CA LEU A 656 -4.99 12.17 2.25
C LEU A 656 -5.69 12.28 0.90
N LYS A 657 -6.94 12.78 0.88
CA LYS A 657 -7.71 12.96 -0.36
C LYS A 657 -6.97 13.87 -1.35
N ARG A 658 -6.47 15.01 -0.89
CA ARG A 658 -5.77 15.99 -1.72
C ARG A 658 -4.46 15.43 -2.26
N VAL A 659 -3.67 14.80 -1.39
CA VAL A 659 -2.37 14.22 -1.76
C VAL A 659 -2.54 13.03 -2.69
N PHE A 660 -3.53 12.16 -2.44
CA PHE A 660 -3.83 11.02 -3.30
C PHE A 660 -4.26 11.46 -4.71
N SER A 661 -5.10 12.50 -4.79
CA SER A 661 -5.50 13.07 -6.08
C SER A 661 -4.31 13.62 -6.88
N VAL A 662 -3.37 14.34 -6.23
CA VAL A 662 -2.14 14.81 -6.89
C VAL A 662 -1.26 13.63 -7.30
N TYR A 663 -1.08 12.64 -6.43
CA TYR A 663 -0.21 11.49 -6.68
C TYR A 663 -0.71 10.61 -7.83
N THR A 664 -2.03 10.38 -7.89
CA THR A 664 -2.67 9.55 -8.94
C THR A 664 -3.16 10.38 -10.14
N ASN A 665 -2.77 11.64 -10.21
CA ASN A 665 -3.22 12.58 -11.26
C ASN A 665 -4.76 12.61 -11.42
N GLY A 666 -5.49 12.44 -10.31
CA GLY A 666 -6.95 12.40 -10.28
C GLY A 666 -7.60 11.12 -10.84
N LYS A 667 -6.79 10.13 -11.29
CA LYS A 667 -7.30 8.92 -11.95
C LYS A 667 -7.87 7.88 -11.00
N LEU A 668 -7.39 7.85 -9.76
CA LEU A 668 -7.92 6.99 -8.71
C LEU A 668 -8.52 7.84 -7.59
N THR A 669 -9.58 7.30 -7.00
CA THR A 669 -10.26 7.89 -5.84
C THR A 669 -10.27 6.87 -4.69
N PHE A 670 -10.69 7.30 -3.53
CA PHE A 670 -10.98 6.40 -2.43
C PHE A 670 -12.24 6.84 -1.69
N SER A 671 -12.90 5.87 -1.07
CA SER A 671 -14.03 6.09 -0.19
C SER A 671 -13.64 5.77 1.26
N ALA A 672 -14.22 6.50 2.21
CA ALA A 672 -13.84 6.40 3.61
C ALA A 672 -15.03 6.45 4.56
N GLY A 673 -14.94 5.67 5.65
CA GLY A 673 -15.78 5.79 6.83
C GLY A 673 -15.01 6.38 7.99
N LEU A 674 -15.56 7.36 8.70
CA LEU A 674 -14.99 7.94 9.90
C LEU A 674 -16.00 7.94 11.05
N GLY A 675 -15.73 7.12 12.06
CA GLY A 675 -16.53 6.98 13.27
C GLY A 675 -15.90 7.68 14.47
N LEU A 676 -16.73 8.09 15.44
CA LEU A 676 -16.31 8.72 16.70
C LEU A 676 -16.73 7.85 17.90
N TYR A 677 -15.77 7.49 18.75
CA TYR A 677 -15.98 6.52 19.81
C TYR A 677 -15.41 6.97 21.15
N SER A 678 -15.96 6.43 22.24
CA SER A 678 -15.29 6.51 23.56
C SER A 678 -13.98 5.71 23.53
N SER A 679 -12.97 6.18 24.23
CA SER A 679 -11.69 5.44 24.40
C SER A 679 -11.85 4.07 25.06
N THR A 680 -12.97 3.84 25.75
CA THR A 680 -13.32 2.58 26.43
C THR A 680 -14.17 1.64 25.57
N TYR A 681 -14.63 2.10 24.40
CA TYR A 681 -15.44 1.26 23.52
C TYR A 681 -14.61 0.13 22.91
N SER A 682 -15.25 -1.01 22.59
CA SER A 682 -14.54 -2.16 22.04
C SER A 682 -13.97 -1.84 20.66
N ILE A 683 -12.66 -2.05 20.47
CA ILE A 683 -12.00 -1.79 19.19
C ILE A 683 -12.53 -2.68 18.06
N SER A 684 -12.91 -3.91 18.36
CA SER A 684 -13.54 -4.81 17.41
C SER A 684 -14.83 -4.20 16.87
N ARG A 685 -15.64 -3.65 17.73
CA ARG A 685 -16.90 -3.00 17.36
C ARG A 685 -16.66 -1.66 16.64
N MET A 686 -15.64 -0.87 17.06
CA MET A 686 -15.23 0.33 16.33
C MET A 686 -14.88 -0.01 14.89
N ALA A 687 -14.09 -1.06 14.68
CA ALA A 687 -13.66 -1.49 13.34
C ALA A 687 -14.83 -1.97 12.47
N GLU A 688 -15.78 -2.70 13.07
CA GLU A 688 -16.97 -3.19 12.39
C GLU A 688 -17.87 -2.03 11.94
N VAL A 689 -18.27 -1.16 12.86
CA VAL A 689 -19.14 0.00 12.56
C VAL A 689 -18.48 0.98 11.60
N THR A 690 -17.16 1.21 11.72
CA THR A 690 -16.44 2.06 10.76
C THR A 690 -16.35 1.39 9.38
N GLY A 691 -16.29 0.05 9.31
CA GLY A 691 -16.39 -0.71 8.07
C GLY A 691 -17.76 -0.55 7.39
N GLU A 692 -18.85 -0.55 8.18
CA GLU A 692 -20.19 -0.27 7.65
C GLU A 692 -20.30 1.15 7.07
N LEU A 693 -19.64 2.14 7.70
CA LEU A 693 -19.55 3.51 7.16
C LEU A 693 -18.75 3.55 5.85
N GLU A 694 -17.63 2.83 5.76
CA GLU A 694 -16.85 2.73 4.52
C GLU A 694 -17.69 2.14 3.39
N GLU A 695 -18.41 1.03 3.63
CA GLU A 695 -19.33 0.43 2.64
C GLU A 695 -20.45 1.40 2.24
N LEU A 696 -20.96 2.18 3.18
CA LEU A 696 -21.96 3.21 2.90
C LEU A 696 -21.37 4.31 1.99
N ALA A 697 -20.15 4.76 2.24
CA ALA A 697 -19.45 5.71 1.36
C ALA A 697 -19.23 5.12 -0.05
N LYS A 698 -18.86 3.85 -0.15
CA LYS A 698 -18.71 3.15 -1.45
C LYS A 698 -20.01 2.94 -2.19
N SER A 699 -21.16 2.91 -1.49
CA SER A 699 -22.48 2.79 -2.10
C SER A 699 -22.99 4.09 -2.72
N ASN A 700 -22.36 5.23 -2.41
CA ASN A 700 -22.70 6.50 -3.03
C ASN A 700 -22.40 6.47 -4.54
N PRO A 701 -23.31 6.95 -5.41
CA PRO A 701 -23.07 6.99 -6.85
C PRO A 701 -21.76 7.72 -7.19
N GLY A 702 -20.89 7.06 -7.95
CA GLY A 702 -19.56 7.59 -8.27
C GLY A 702 -18.50 7.33 -7.21
N LYS A 703 -18.87 6.74 -6.04
CA LYS A 703 -17.96 6.52 -4.92
C LYS A 703 -17.25 7.83 -4.51
N ASN A 704 -15.93 7.85 -4.32
CA ASN A 704 -15.16 9.09 -4.04
C ASN A 704 -15.81 9.90 -2.89
N SER A 705 -16.16 9.21 -1.80
CA SER A 705 -17.07 9.74 -0.77
C SER A 705 -16.54 9.48 0.64
N ILE A 706 -17.08 10.25 1.59
CA ILE A 706 -16.88 10.05 3.03
C ILE A 706 -18.22 9.84 3.72
N ALA A 707 -18.30 8.86 4.61
CA ALA A 707 -19.40 8.67 5.54
C ALA A 707 -18.95 8.95 6.97
N LEU A 708 -19.75 9.73 7.70
CA LEU A 708 -19.43 10.30 9.01
C LEU A 708 -20.44 9.87 10.06
N PHE A 709 -19.99 9.79 11.33
CA PHE A 709 -20.83 9.70 12.51
C PHE A 709 -21.73 8.45 12.63
N GLY A 710 -21.27 7.28 12.24
CA GLY A 710 -22.04 6.06 12.48
C GLY A 710 -22.53 5.94 13.93
N SER A 711 -23.70 5.35 14.12
CA SER A 711 -24.54 5.33 15.33
C SER A 711 -23.95 4.65 16.58
N GLY A 712 -22.67 4.85 16.88
CA GLY A 712 -22.02 4.29 18.06
C GLY A 712 -22.54 4.81 19.43
N THR A 713 -23.43 5.83 19.44
CA THR A 713 -23.96 6.43 20.66
C THR A 713 -25.43 6.14 20.94
N GLU A 714 -26.21 5.64 19.97
CA GLU A 714 -27.64 5.38 20.16
C GLU A 714 -28.05 3.90 20.16
N TYR A 715 -27.12 2.97 20.06
CA TYR A 715 -27.36 1.51 20.01
C TYR A 715 -28.08 0.93 21.23
N HIS A 716 -28.23 1.66 22.31
CA HIS A 716 -28.89 1.15 23.53
C HIS A 716 -30.40 1.39 23.60
N ARG A 717 -31.03 2.02 22.64
CA ARG A 717 -32.46 2.36 22.73
C ARG A 717 -33.43 1.60 21.83
N ASN A 718 -33.03 0.94 20.78
CA ASN A 718 -33.98 0.36 19.83
C ASN A 718 -33.76 -1.11 19.43
N GLU A 719 -33.35 -1.98 20.36
CA GLU A 719 -33.33 -3.44 20.09
C GLU A 719 -34.73 -4.06 19.83
N LYS A 720 -35.79 -3.28 19.79
CA LYS A 720 -37.15 -3.80 19.63
C LYS A 720 -37.72 -3.72 18.19
N ASN A 721 -37.09 -3.02 17.26
CA ASN A 721 -37.57 -2.95 15.86
C ASN A 721 -36.43 -3.22 14.90
N GLY A 722 -36.46 -4.39 14.25
CA GLY A 722 -35.37 -4.90 13.42
C GLY A 722 -34.98 -4.03 12.24
N GLY A 723 -33.75 -3.72 12.11
CA GLY A 723 -32.94 -3.82 10.90
C GLY A 723 -32.95 -2.68 9.88
N ALA A 724 -33.89 -1.73 9.85
CA ALA A 724 -33.95 -0.72 8.79
C ALA A 724 -33.63 0.73 9.24
N ALA A 725 -33.74 1.05 10.51
CA ALA A 725 -33.59 2.42 11.03
C ALA A 725 -32.14 2.90 11.22
N GLU A 726 -31.15 2.02 11.13
CA GLU A 726 -29.75 2.31 11.49
C GLU A 726 -28.94 2.95 10.35
N LYS A 727 -29.37 2.76 9.09
CA LYS A 727 -28.70 3.37 7.92
C LYS A 727 -29.03 4.85 7.70
N GLU A 728 -30.09 5.35 8.32
CA GLU A 728 -30.60 6.71 8.08
C GLU A 728 -29.83 7.84 8.78
N ASN A 729 -28.96 7.54 9.74
CA ASN A 729 -28.26 8.56 10.55
C ASN A 729 -26.82 8.86 10.14
N ALA A 730 -26.24 8.16 9.20
CA ALA A 730 -24.90 8.47 8.71
C ALA A 730 -24.93 9.59 7.68
N ALA A 731 -24.05 10.59 7.85
CA ALA A 731 -23.88 11.68 6.90
C ALA A 731 -22.90 11.24 5.80
N VAL A 732 -23.41 11.06 4.57
CA VAL A 732 -22.59 10.67 3.40
C VAL A 732 -22.50 11.85 2.45
N TYR A 733 -21.26 12.14 2.02
CA TYR A 733 -20.92 13.22 1.09
C TYR A 733 -19.86 12.74 0.11
N THR A 734 -19.89 13.27 -1.11
CA THR A 734 -18.69 13.28 -1.94
C THR A 734 -17.61 14.13 -1.26
N TRP A 735 -16.34 13.91 -1.58
CA TRP A 735 -15.26 14.71 -0.99
C TRP A 735 -15.39 16.21 -1.26
N ASP A 736 -15.82 16.57 -2.47
CA ASP A 736 -16.01 17.98 -2.86
C ASP A 736 -17.17 18.61 -2.09
N GLU A 737 -18.30 17.91 -1.92
CA GLU A 737 -19.40 18.39 -1.07
C GLU A 737 -18.95 18.59 0.37
N PHE A 738 -18.20 17.66 0.95
CA PHE A 738 -17.72 17.81 2.31
C PHE A 738 -16.77 19.00 2.44
N ILE A 739 -15.78 19.10 1.56
CA ILE A 739 -14.72 20.12 1.63
C ILE A 739 -15.28 21.51 1.32
N GLU A 740 -16.08 21.64 0.27
CA GLU A 740 -16.55 22.94 -0.20
C GLU A 740 -17.82 23.40 0.51
N LYS A 741 -18.85 22.53 0.59
CA LYS A 741 -20.15 22.91 1.12
C LYS A 741 -20.26 22.76 2.64
N VAL A 742 -19.89 21.58 3.20
CA VAL A 742 -20.01 21.39 4.65
C VAL A 742 -18.97 22.24 5.37
N HIS A 743 -17.68 22.08 5.04
CA HIS A 743 -16.62 22.82 5.73
C HIS A 743 -16.45 24.23 5.17
N GLY A 744 -16.27 24.37 3.83
CA GLY A 744 -15.91 25.63 3.18
C GLY A 744 -17.00 26.69 3.26
N GLU A 745 -18.27 26.28 3.22
CA GLU A 745 -19.42 27.19 3.29
C GLU A 745 -20.01 27.22 4.70
N LYS A 746 -20.54 26.08 5.21
CA LYS A 746 -21.37 26.07 6.42
C LYS A 746 -20.54 26.23 7.71
N ILE A 747 -19.49 25.42 7.93
CA ILE A 747 -18.67 25.54 9.15
C ILE A 747 -17.98 26.90 9.19
N LYS A 748 -17.37 27.36 8.08
CA LYS A 748 -16.72 28.67 8.03
C LYS A 748 -17.71 29.80 8.28
N PHE A 749 -18.91 29.75 7.68
CA PHE A 749 -19.94 30.75 7.91
C PHE A 749 -20.37 30.81 9.39
N LEU A 750 -20.56 29.64 10.04
CA LEU A 750 -20.86 29.56 11.46
C LEU A 750 -19.77 30.20 12.32
N MET A 751 -18.51 29.88 12.04
CA MET A 751 -17.36 30.42 12.76
C MET A 751 -17.18 31.94 12.54
N GLU A 752 -17.53 32.45 11.37
CA GLU A 752 -17.41 33.84 11.00
C GLU A 752 -18.53 34.72 11.62
N HIS A 753 -19.76 34.23 11.64
CA HIS A 753 -20.95 35.04 11.95
C HIS A 753 -21.61 34.70 13.28
N MET A 754 -21.24 33.62 13.94
CA MET A 754 -21.72 33.27 15.27
C MET A 754 -20.61 33.38 16.33
N LEU A 755 -20.95 33.98 17.47
CA LEU A 755 -20.07 33.96 18.65
C LEU A 755 -20.24 32.60 19.34
N LEU A 756 -19.26 31.76 19.19
CA LEU A 756 -19.26 30.37 19.64
C LEU A 756 -18.28 30.23 20.82
N ASP A 757 -18.77 29.83 21.99
CA ASP A 757 -17.94 29.64 23.17
C ASP A 757 -16.79 28.66 22.92
N GLY A 758 -15.55 29.14 23.12
CA GLY A 758 -14.35 28.31 23.01
C GLY A 758 -13.82 28.11 21.56
N ILE A 759 -14.48 28.69 20.54
CA ILE A 759 -13.98 28.60 19.15
C ILE A 759 -13.35 29.91 18.71
N ASN A 760 -14.03 31.04 18.82
CA ASN A 760 -13.58 32.29 18.24
C ASN A 760 -13.21 33.37 19.27
N GLY A 761 -12.88 32.95 20.50
CA GLY A 761 -12.25 33.75 21.53
C GLY A 761 -13.04 34.99 22.01
N ASN A 762 -12.46 35.71 22.97
CA ASN A 762 -13.02 36.95 23.54
C ASN A 762 -12.92 38.16 22.58
N SER A 763 -12.99 38.00 21.27
CA SER A 763 -12.99 39.14 20.37
C SER A 763 -14.29 39.92 20.59
N LYS A 764 -14.19 41.12 21.12
CA LYS A 764 -15.25 42.14 21.21
C LYS A 764 -15.68 42.64 19.82
N ARG A 765 -15.96 41.71 18.89
CA ARG A 765 -16.53 42.06 17.61
C ARG A 765 -18.05 42.08 17.73
N ASN A 766 -18.65 43.24 17.66
CA ASN A 766 -20.09 43.43 17.65
C ASN A 766 -20.80 42.94 16.38
N ASP A 767 -20.11 42.12 15.59
CA ASP A 767 -20.56 41.60 14.29
C ASP A 767 -20.94 40.11 14.28
N ARG A 768 -21.02 39.46 15.46
CA ARG A 768 -21.38 38.02 15.63
C ARG A 768 -22.58 37.84 16.54
N ILE A 769 -23.42 36.83 16.20
CA ILE A 769 -24.59 36.47 16.99
C ILE A 769 -24.18 35.49 18.08
N PRO A 770 -24.49 35.77 19.36
CA PRO A 770 -24.26 34.82 20.43
C PRO A 770 -25.04 33.50 20.22
N ALA A 771 -24.33 32.37 20.21
CA ALA A 771 -24.91 31.04 20.04
C ALA A 771 -24.33 30.05 21.04
N GLY A 772 -25.08 29.80 22.11
CA GLY A 772 -24.72 28.74 23.08
C GLY A 772 -25.07 27.33 22.57
N LYS A 773 -24.48 26.31 23.19
CA LYS A 773 -24.69 24.89 22.89
C LYS A 773 -26.19 24.50 22.78
N SER A 774 -27.01 24.93 23.74
CA SER A 774 -28.45 24.61 23.78
C SER A 774 -29.22 25.12 22.57
N LEU A 775 -28.87 26.30 22.06
CA LEU A 775 -29.47 26.84 20.84
C LEU A 775 -29.08 25.98 19.62
N LEU A 776 -27.80 25.63 19.47
CA LEU A 776 -27.31 24.84 18.33
C LEU A 776 -27.94 23.44 18.33
N TYR A 777 -28.04 22.78 19.47
CA TYR A 777 -28.77 21.49 19.60
C TYR A 777 -30.22 21.61 19.18
N ARG A 778 -30.89 22.67 19.64
CA ARG A 778 -32.28 22.91 19.27
C ARG A 778 -32.48 23.12 17.77
N LEU A 779 -31.61 23.90 17.15
CA LEU A 779 -31.62 24.14 15.70
C LEU A 779 -31.35 22.83 14.96
N MET A 780 -30.37 22.06 15.37
CA MET A 780 -30.01 20.78 14.77
C MET A 780 -31.20 19.79 14.86
N ASN A 781 -31.80 19.61 16.02
CA ASN A 781 -32.93 18.68 16.22
C ASN A 781 -34.15 19.08 15.34
N LEU A 782 -34.43 20.38 15.21
CA LEU A 782 -35.52 20.88 14.36
C LEU A 782 -35.22 20.64 12.88
N LEU A 783 -33.98 20.78 12.45
CA LEU A 783 -33.58 20.45 11.07
C LEU A 783 -33.65 18.95 10.78
N GLN A 784 -33.26 18.10 11.72
CA GLN A 784 -33.41 16.64 11.60
C GLN A 784 -34.90 16.21 11.56
N GLY A 785 -35.73 16.77 12.44
CA GLY A 785 -37.17 16.48 12.48
C GLY A 785 -37.91 16.97 11.22
N ALA A 786 -37.42 18.00 10.54
CA ALA A 786 -37.99 18.57 9.34
C ALA A 786 -38.02 17.62 8.13
N ALA A 787 -37.30 16.52 8.15
CA ALA A 787 -37.40 15.46 7.14
C ALA A 787 -38.75 14.72 7.22
N GLY A 788 -39.33 14.57 8.42
CA GLY A 788 -40.61 13.89 8.66
C GLY A 788 -41.77 14.85 8.93
N ASP A 789 -41.54 16.03 9.48
CA ASP A 789 -42.60 17.01 9.83
C ASP A 789 -42.23 18.46 9.41
N ARG A 790 -43.02 19.00 8.46
CA ARG A 790 -42.87 20.40 8.01
C ARG A 790 -43.07 21.41 9.15
N MET A 791 -43.77 21.07 10.22
CA MET A 791 -43.91 21.95 11.40
C MET A 791 -42.58 22.27 12.06
N ASP A 792 -41.58 21.39 11.97
CA ASP A 792 -40.28 21.66 12.51
C ASP A 792 -39.50 22.74 11.73
N LEU A 793 -39.74 22.89 10.43
CA LEU A 793 -39.26 24.06 9.67
C LEU A 793 -39.87 25.37 10.17
N ALA A 794 -41.17 25.37 10.49
CA ALA A 794 -41.82 26.56 11.05
C ALA A 794 -41.27 26.89 12.45
N ARG A 795 -41.06 25.88 13.29
CA ARG A 795 -40.44 26.02 14.61
C ARG A 795 -38.99 26.48 14.52
N PHE A 796 -38.26 26.02 13.51
CA PHE A 796 -36.90 26.47 13.21
C PHE A 796 -36.85 27.94 12.81
N ALA A 797 -37.74 28.36 11.90
CA ALA A 797 -37.88 29.76 11.49
C ALA A 797 -38.25 30.67 12.67
N TYR A 798 -39.21 30.23 13.51
CA TYR A 798 -39.58 30.92 14.75
C TYR A 798 -38.42 31.03 15.71
N THR A 799 -37.66 29.98 15.90
CA THR A 799 -36.48 29.99 16.80
C THR A 799 -35.44 30.99 16.31
N LEU A 800 -35.16 31.06 15.00
CA LEU A 800 -34.28 32.06 14.42
C LEU A 800 -34.84 33.49 14.59
N ALA A 801 -36.15 33.72 14.40
CA ALA A 801 -36.76 35.04 14.57
C ALA A 801 -36.58 35.60 16.00
N ARG A 802 -36.60 34.71 17.02
CA ARG A 802 -36.38 35.11 18.42
C ARG A 802 -34.96 35.50 18.74
N LEU A 803 -33.99 35.23 17.87
CA LEU A 803 -32.59 35.66 18.03
C LEU A 803 -32.36 37.09 17.57
N LYS A 804 -33.39 37.80 17.08
CA LYS A 804 -33.25 39.19 16.60
C LYS A 804 -32.72 40.08 17.70
N PRO A 805 -31.52 40.68 17.54
CA PRO A 805 -30.92 41.55 18.55
C PRO A 805 -31.68 42.86 18.63
N LYS A 806 -31.70 43.44 19.83
CA LYS A 806 -32.28 44.74 20.07
C LYS A 806 -31.38 45.85 19.56
N GLU A 807 -30.09 45.68 19.60
CA GLU A 807 -29.05 46.57 19.17
C GLU A 807 -29.01 46.68 17.65
N LYS A 808 -29.08 47.91 17.11
CA LYS A 808 -29.09 48.14 15.67
C LYS A 808 -27.80 47.68 14.98
N GLU A 809 -26.69 47.69 15.67
CA GLU A 809 -25.37 47.33 15.14
C GLU A 809 -25.27 45.82 14.77
N TRP A 810 -26.01 44.97 15.47
CA TRP A 810 -26.00 43.50 15.24
C TRP A 810 -27.05 43.04 14.24
N GLN A 811 -27.98 43.91 13.85
CA GLN A 811 -29.07 43.55 12.95
C GLN A 811 -28.59 43.11 11.54
N PRO A 812 -27.56 43.73 10.91
CA PRO A 812 -27.07 43.27 9.61
C PRO A 812 -26.51 41.83 9.65
N CYS A 813 -25.74 41.46 10.68
CA CYS A 813 -25.22 40.12 10.88
C CYS A 813 -26.39 39.12 11.11
N TYR A 814 -27.36 39.49 11.95
CA TYR A 814 -28.54 38.68 12.19
C TYR A 814 -29.33 38.39 10.89
N GLU A 815 -29.59 39.36 10.08
CA GLU A 815 -30.33 39.19 8.82
C GLU A 815 -29.56 38.29 7.85
N LYS A 816 -28.24 38.38 7.83
CA LYS A 816 -27.39 37.51 7.04
C LYS A 816 -27.48 36.03 7.52
N VAL A 817 -27.35 35.80 8.84
CA VAL A 817 -27.45 34.46 9.43
C VAL A 817 -28.85 33.92 9.24
N ARG A 818 -29.90 34.68 9.52
CA ARG A 818 -31.29 34.29 9.33
C ARG A 818 -31.60 33.87 7.89
N SER A 819 -31.18 34.71 6.93
CA SER A 819 -31.42 34.46 5.51
C SER A 819 -30.73 33.19 5.02
N ARG A 820 -29.45 33.01 5.39
CA ARG A 820 -28.68 31.84 5.00
C ARG A 820 -29.20 30.56 5.63
N PHE A 821 -29.48 30.58 6.94
CA PHE A 821 -30.05 29.42 7.61
C PHE A 821 -31.40 29.01 7.04
N TYR A 822 -32.24 29.96 6.68
CA TYR A 822 -33.51 29.65 6.09
C TYR A 822 -33.36 29.05 4.67
N GLN A 823 -32.45 29.59 3.85
CA GLN A 823 -32.12 29.02 2.53
C GLN A 823 -31.68 27.57 2.64
N TRP A 824 -30.74 27.29 3.55
CA TRP A 824 -30.21 25.93 3.74
C TRP A 824 -31.24 24.96 4.35
N ALA A 825 -32.13 25.44 5.23
CA ALA A 825 -33.13 24.58 5.88
C ALA A 825 -34.20 24.07 4.91
N VAL A 826 -34.54 24.83 3.86
CA VAL A 826 -35.62 24.50 2.90
C VAL A 826 -35.21 23.36 1.97
N LYS A 827 -33.96 23.34 1.50
CA LYS A 827 -33.46 22.28 0.61
C LYS A 827 -32.92 21.13 1.41
N GLU A 828 -33.32 19.92 1.08
CA GLU A 828 -32.98 18.73 1.84
C GLU A 828 -31.47 18.48 1.92
N GLU A 829 -30.76 18.59 0.79
CA GLU A 829 -29.32 18.39 0.72
C GLU A 829 -28.57 19.44 1.58
N GLU A 830 -28.87 20.74 1.42
CA GLU A 830 -28.24 21.80 2.19
C GLU A 830 -28.60 21.72 3.69
N ARG A 831 -29.80 21.20 4.02
CA ARG A 831 -30.22 20.95 5.40
C ARG A 831 -29.36 19.86 6.05
N LYS A 832 -29.08 18.76 5.36
CA LYS A 832 -28.18 17.69 5.83
C LYS A 832 -26.76 18.24 6.08
N GLU A 833 -26.25 19.03 5.15
CA GLU A 833 -24.93 19.67 5.26
C GLU A 833 -24.87 20.60 6.50
N LEU A 834 -25.92 21.41 6.71
CA LEU A 834 -26.03 22.30 7.89
C LEU A 834 -26.09 21.51 9.20
N VAL A 835 -26.86 20.43 9.27
CA VAL A 835 -26.91 19.52 10.42
C VAL A 835 -25.52 19.01 10.77
N THR A 836 -24.77 18.53 9.79
CA THR A 836 -23.40 18.05 9.99
C THR A 836 -22.46 19.17 10.46
N ALA A 837 -22.56 20.36 9.87
CA ALA A 837 -21.79 21.52 10.29
C ALA A 837 -22.09 21.91 11.75
N LEU A 838 -23.37 21.97 12.14
CA LEU A 838 -23.78 22.22 13.52
C LEU A 838 -23.24 21.16 14.48
N GLN A 839 -23.27 19.89 14.11
CA GLN A 839 -22.75 18.77 14.91
C GLN A 839 -21.24 18.95 15.18
N PHE A 840 -20.42 19.25 14.17
CA PHE A 840 -19.00 19.55 14.35
C PHE A 840 -18.76 20.72 15.29
N ILE A 841 -19.51 21.82 15.12
CA ILE A 841 -19.41 23.00 15.99
C ILE A 841 -19.79 22.65 17.43
N ILE A 842 -20.88 21.93 17.64
CA ILE A 842 -21.31 21.48 18.97
C ILE A 842 -20.21 20.63 19.61
N TYR A 843 -19.64 19.68 18.87
CA TYR A 843 -18.55 18.84 19.39
C TYR A 843 -17.34 19.66 19.82
N ARG A 844 -17.04 20.72 19.08
CA ARG A 844 -15.92 21.63 19.40
C ARG A 844 -16.21 22.51 20.63
N MET A 845 -17.47 22.90 20.85
CA MET A 845 -17.89 23.78 21.97
C MET A 845 -18.04 23.05 23.31
N ARG A 846 -18.13 21.71 23.33
CA ARG A 846 -18.30 20.94 24.58
C ARG A 846 -17.02 20.98 25.40
N ASP A 847 -17.18 20.98 26.73
CA ASP A 847 -16.08 20.82 27.66
C ASP A 847 -15.62 19.36 27.69
N LYS A 848 -14.31 19.12 27.79
CA LYS A 848 -13.73 17.74 27.82
C LYS A 848 -14.25 16.93 29.02
N GLU A 849 -14.63 17.57 30.09
CA GLU A 849 -15.17 16.95 31.33
C GLU A 849 -16.65 16.53 31.16
N GLU A 850 -17.41 17.17 30.28
CA GLU A 850 -18.82 16.84 30.01
C GLU A 850 -18.99 15.68 28.99
N ALA A 851 -17.92 15.19 28.43
CA ALA A 851 -17.91 14.18 27.38
C ALA A 851 -17.47 12.81 27.91
#